data_57aa3fb7fb8cdd9a13f415d6302fade2
#
_entry.id   57aa3fb7fb8cdd9a13f415d6302fade2
#
_cell.length_a   1.000
_cell.length_b   1.000
_cell.length_c   1.000
_cell.angle_alpha   90.00
_cell.angle_beta   90.00
_cell.angle_gamma   90.00
#
_symmetry.space_group_name_H-M   'P 1'
#
loop_
_entity.id
_entity.type
_entity.pdbx_description
1 polymer ?
#
loop_
_entity_poly.entity_id
_entity_poly.type
_entity_poly.pdbx_seq_one_letter_code
_entity_poly.pdbx_strand_id
1 'polypeptide(L)'
;MKNGLKYSRLGVMALLSLSLLACGGDGDGGGNSNDVGKEVIVPVVDVAERALVSIDSVTENADHTLTIQFSATNENDIALIGLNAPRFTVAKLVPEQDGQPSEWVSLINKVATSKIDNTTKALQATYDSDSENEGRFTDNGNGTYTFKLKETVLTAVNPLTGASIAWDAGATHRLGMHLSPYTNENLANATYDWVPSGSSIVDQRNIVDTATCNNCHEELEAHDGRIETKYCVTCHNPGSTDPESGNSVDFTPMIHKIHRGANLPSMAAKGDGAVYEIVGYQGSVHTYAKNVAGDISGKEFPQDIRNCSNCHTADNEATPQGDSWKLNANIVGCTSCHDDIAFTQEELDQDVWKRQHPNGFVGLDTCTSCHGDNSGNTSPAFAHETVRSQAKSAADNLTISIERVERAAPGFIEVDMLIKLYGAGIASFADLIDPNGDTDTSDSLLLSKKGYLLVNNDQGQGFELSYGAIQVHLEDAITCVPNGSGLFTCTVTDPGTTGTLSLVTTEMPICANGKSAGGDLIACNAVEDAYTQVEVVPAHNVKAYYNLNDLSPATDYVEKFGATMESCTNCHDDDGFHMTRHGATDSAECTNCHNATRAAYYVGRPADLKSHVHTLHANNDSSHAMDSYPGNIETCTACHTEDQYDIPLAKNMRSSGARTVADYNTTPNMFISPMVTVCASCHIKDMPVGLIAADGTMDAARQAGLSANDIAANNKVITHMIETGGLFGQATMADADLAQELCAGCHAKGEAKGVDVTHGL
;
A
#
# COMPACT_ATOMS: atom_id res chain seq x y z
N MET A 1 2.14 16.90 27.80
CA MET A 1 3.39 16.43 28.43
C MET A 1 3.54 14.98 28.05
N LYS A 2 4.39 14.71 27.09
CA LYS A 2 4.60 13.37 26.50
C LYS A 2 5.68 12.66 27.35
N ASN A 3 5.31 11.60 28.03
CA ASN A 3 6.29 10.62 28.54
C ASN A 3 6.21 9.39 27.63
N GLY A 4 7.00 9.42 26.58
CA GLY A 4 7.31 8.23 25.82
C GLY A 4 8.32 7.39 26.59
N LEU A 5 7.90 6.27 27.15
CA LEU A 5 8.82 5.26 27.61
C LEU A 5 9.34 4.48 26.41
N LYS A 6 10.56 4.76 26.03
CA LYS A 6 11.33 3.88 25.15
C LYS A 6 11.82 2.70 25.99
N TYR A 7 11.29 1.52 25.75
CA TYR A 7 11.91 0.31 26.29
C TYR A 7 13.12 -0.05 25.41
N SER A 8 14.29 0.05 26.02
CA SER A 8 15.54 -0.50 25.49
C SER A 8 15.47 -2.03 25.57
N ARG A 9 15.55 -2.70 24.44
CA ARG A 9 15.76 -4.15 24.37
C ARG A 9 17.18 -4.44 24.84
N LEU A 10 17.35 -4.88 26.07
CA LEU A 10 18.58 -5.52 26.54
C LEU A 10 18.48 -7.02 26.22
N GLY A 11 19.18 -7.43 25.19
CA GLY A 11 19.39 -8.85 24.93
C GLY A 11 20.19 -9.51 26.04
N VAL A 12 19.61 -10.47 26.72
CA VAL A 12 20.31 -11.37 27.61
C VAL A 12 20.91 -12.50 26.78
N MET A 13 22.21 -12.42 26.53
CA MET A 13 22.96 -13.56 25.98
C MET A 13 23.03 -14.67 27.03
N ALA A 14 22.28 -15.74 26.84
CA ALA A 14 22.47 -16.99 27.54
C ALA A 14 23.60 -17.79 26.87
N LEU A 15 24.73 -17.88 27.50
CA LEU A 15 25.83 -18.77 27.12
C LEU A 15 25.43 -20.23 27.31
N LEU A 16 25.16 -20.93 26.20
CA LEU A 16 25.09 -22.39 26.21
C LEU A 16 26.52 -22.95 26.15
N SER A 17 26.94 -23.53 27.25
CA SER A 17 28.16 -24.37 27.34
C SER A 17 27.87 -25.76 26.78
N LEU A 18 28.31 -26.05 25.55
CA LEU A 18 28.36 -27.42 25.03
C LEU A 18 29.45 -28.21 25.75
N SER A 19 29.08 -29.21 26.53
CA SER A 19 29.96 -30.26 26.97
C SER A 19 29.88 -31.44 25.99
N LEU A 20 30.90 -31.57 25.15
CA LEU A 20 31.17 -32.80 24.39
C LEU A 20 31.62 -33.90 25.34
N LEU A 21 30.88 -34.99 25.44
CA LEU A 21 31.37 -36.26 25.96
C LEU A 21 31.42 -37.28 24.83
N ALA A 22 32.63 -37.55 24.40
CA ALA A 22 32.92 -38.73 23.58
C ALA A 22 33.00 -39.95 24.48
N CYS A 23 32.34 -41.04 24.11
CA CYS A 23 32.66 -42.38 24.61
C CYS A 23 32.53 -43.41 23.50
N GLY A 24 33.60 -44.02 23.20
CA GLY A 24 33.62 -45.27 22.47
C GLY A 24 33.63 -46.45 23.46
N GLY A 25 33.27 -47.64 22.97
CA GLY A 25 33.56 -48.90 23.64
C GLY A 25 32.52 -50.00 23.46
N ASP A 26 32.89 -51.00 22.78
CA ASP A 26 32.25 -52.26 22.39
C ASP A 26 31.67 -53.09 23.55
N GLY A 27 30.69 -53.96 23.23
CA GLY A 27 30.45 -55.16 24.03
C GLY A 27 29.05 -55.79 23.91
N ASP A 28 28.98 -56.84 23.22
CA ASP A 28 27.97 -57.88 23.03
C ASP A 28 26.93 -58.15 24.14
N GLY A 29 25.73 -58.56 23.69
CA GLY A 29 25.03 -59.68 24.30
C GLY A 29 23.61 -59.52 24.84
N GLY A 30 22.63 -60.02 24.09
CA GLY A 30 21.53 -60.77 24.65
C GLY A 30 20.21 -60.07 25.05
N GLY A 31 19.21 -60.33 24.25
CA GLY A 31 17.81 -59.98 24.29
C GLY A 31 17.08 -59.83 25.60
N ASN A 32 16.14 -58.93 25.63
CA ASN A 32 14.74 -59.26 25.93
C ASN A 32 13.83 -58.08 25.60
N SER A 33 12.76 -58.36 24.89
CA SER A 33 11.68 -57.47 24.56
C SER A 33 10.91 -57.01 25.78
N ASN A 34 10.89 -55.71 26.02
CA ASN A 34 9.75 -55.01 26.58
C ASN A 34 9.77 -53.59 26.00
N ASP A 35 9.02 -53.46 24.96
CA ASP A 35 8.72 -52.17 24.32
C ASP A 35 7.74 -51.43 25.26
N VAL A 36 8.24 -50.85 26.33
CA VAL A 36 7.53 -49.81 27.07
C VAL A 36 7.72 -48.56 26.24
N GLY A 37 6.62 -48.04 25.68
CA GLY A 37 6.57 -46.88 24.80
C GLY A 37 7.55 -45.79 25.32
N LYS A 38 8.56 -45.48 24.50
CA LYS A 38 9.37 -44.29 24.68
C LYS A 38 8.40 -43.12 24.56
N GLU A 39 8.14 -42.47 25.67
CA GLU A 39 7.53 -41.16 25.67
C GLU A 39 8.37 -40.28 24.74
N VAL A 40 7.81 -39.91 23.61
CA VAL A 40 8.49 -38.98 22.70
C VAL A 40 8.44 -37.64 23.41
N ILE A 41 9.57 -37.25 24.01
CA ILE A 41 9.73 -35.92 24.58
C ILE A 41 9.69 -34.95 23.40
N VAL A 42 8.56 -34.33 23.20
CA VAL A 42 8.43 -33.24 22.25
C VAL A 42 9.19 -32.04 22.84
N PRO A 43 10.16 -31.48 22.12
CA PRO A 43 10.85 -30.30 22.62
C PRO A 43 9.83 -29.16 22.77
N VAL A 44 9.94 -28.38 23.83
CA VAL A 44 9.10 -27.22 24.13
C VAL A 44 9.99 -26.00 24.36
N VAL A 45 9.51 -24.83 23.95
CA VAL A 45 10.15 -23.56 24.21
C VAL A 45 9.11 -22.56 24.74
N ASP A 46 9.56 -21.59 25.49
CA ASP A 46 8.72 -20.53 26.07
C ASP A 46 8.87 -19.18 25.37
N VAL A 47 9.79 -19.09 24.40
CA VAL A 47 10.08 -17.87 23.66
C VAL A 47 10.04 -18.16 22.15
N ALA A 48 9.33 -17.33 21.42
CA ALA A 48 9.32 -17.30 19.96
C ALA A 48 9.14 -15.86 19.50
N GLU A 49 9.65 -15.50 18.34
CA GLU A 49 9.41 -14.18 17.76
C GLU A 49 7.94 -14.05 17.35
N ARG A 50 7.37 -15.13 16.82
CA ARG A 50 5.96 -15.23 16.46
C ARG A 50 5.38 -16.57 16.92
N ALA A 51 4.18 -16.53 17.49
CA ALA A 51 3.44 -17.74 17.80
C ALA A 51 2.51 -18.12 16.63
N LEU A 52 2.53 -19.40 16.26
CA LEU A 52 1.54 -20.02 15.41
C LEU A 52 0.49 -20.67 16.28
N VAL A 53 -0.74 -20.17 16.27
CA VAL A 53 -1.82 -20.64 17.13
C VAL A 53 -2.93 -21.28 16.29
N SER A 54 -3.48 -22.38 16.77
CA SER A 54 -4.61 -23.07 16.17
C SER A 54 -5.67 -23.33 17.23
N ILE A 55 -6.91 -22.99 16.94
CA ILE A 55 -8.06 -23.37 17.78
C ILE A 55 -8.49 -24.78 17.37
N ASP A 56 -8.30 -25.72 18.25
CA ASP A 56 -8.51 -27.15 17.97
C ASP A 56 -9.98 -27.56 18.12
N SER A 57 -10.66 -26.99 19.13
CA SER A 57 -12.10 -27.25 19.33
C SER A 57 -12.77 -26.20 20.21
N VAL A 58 -14.09 -26.05 19.99
CA VAL A 58 -15.00 -25.27 20.83
C VAL A 58 -16.14 -26.18 21.26
N THR A 59 -16.35 -26.32 22.58
CA THR A 59 -17.36 -27.22 23.16
C THR A 59 -18.30 -26.42 24.06
N GLU A 60 -19.62 -26.55 23.82
CA GLU A 60 -20.64 -26.01 24.71
C GLU A 60 -20.76 -26.92 25.95
N ASN A 61 -20.63 -26.36 27.12
CA ASN A 61 -20.77 -27.04 28.42
C ASN A 61 -22.24 -27.16 28.83
N ALA A 62 -22.53 -27.99 29.81
CA ALA A 62 -23.88 -28.13 30.35
C ALA A 62 -24.44 -26.84 31.00
N ASP A 63 -23.60 -25.91 31.40
CA ASP A 63 -23.94 -24.58 31.89
C ASP A 63 -24.01 -23.52 30.77
N HIS A 64 -23.91 -23.98 29.49
CA HIS A 64 -23.90 -23.15 28.30
C HIS A 64 -22.77 -22.12 28.26
N THR A 65 -21.70 -22.32 28.98
CA THR A 65 -20.40 -21.66 28.73
C THR A 65 -19.65 -22.42 27.65
N LEU A 66 -18.65 -21.79 27.02
CA LEU A 66 -17.82 -22.47 26.03
C LEU A 66 -16.46 -22.86 26.63
N THR A 67 -16.03 -24.08 26.34
CA THR A 67 -14.66 -24.54 26.57
C THR A 67 -13.93 -24.57 25.24
N ILE A 68 -12.78 -23.93 25.19
CA ILE A 68 -11.93 -23.76 24.00
C ILE A 68 -10.64 -24.53 24.26
N GLN A 69 -10.25 -25.37 23.28
CA GLN A 69 -8.93 -25.99 23.25
C GLN A 69 -8.16 -25.41 22.08
N PHE A 70 -6.90 -25.08 22.32
CA PHE A 70 -6.03 -24.55 21.28
C PHE A 70 -4.59 -25.02 21.48
N SER A 71 -3.80 -24.97 20.44
CA SER A 71 -2.38 -25.29 20.43
C SER A 71 -1.56 -24.10 19.95
N ALA A 72 -0.32 -24.02 20.40
CA ALA A 72 0.63 -22.98 20.03
C ALA A 72 2.01 -23.58 19.78
N THR A 73 2.62 -23.19 18.66
CA THR A 73 3.99 -23.54 18.26
C THR A 73 4.73 -22.29 17.81
N ASN A 74 6.06 -22.40 17.69
CA ASN A 74 6.85 -21.41 16.96
C ASN A 74 6.89 -21.76 15.44
N GLU A 75 7.63 -20.97 14.69
CA GLU A 75 7.84 -21.14 13.23
C GLU A 75 8.54 -22.47 12.84
N ASN A 76 9.14 -23.17 13.79
CA ASN A 76 9.79 -24.48 13.61
C ASN A 76 8.92 -25.66 14.11
N ASP A 77 7.61 -25.46 14.28
CA ASP A 77 6.66 -26.41 14.83
C ASP A 77 7.00 -26.90 16.26
N ILE A 78 7.79 -26.12 17.00
CA ILE A 78 8.13 -26.44 18.39
C ILE A 78 7.04 -25.88 19.29
N ALA A 79 6.52 -26.73 20.17
CA ALA A 79 5.46 -26.37 21.09
C ALA A 79 5.86 -25.22 22.02
N LEU A 80 5.02 -24.19 22.11
CA LEU A 80 5.16 -23.09 23.07
C LEU A 80 4.45 -23.42 24.36
N ILE A 81 5.09 -23.08 25.51
CA ILE A 81 4.51 -23.18 26.85
C ILE A 81 4.67 -21.83 27.57
N GLY A 82 3.93 -21.64 28.65
CA GLY A 82 4.05 -20.44 29.48
C GLY A 82 3.37 -19.19 28.92
N LEU A 83 2.49 -19.35 27.90
CA LEU A 83 1.69 -18.25 27.41
C LEU A 83 0.79 -17.68 28.51
N ASN A 84 0.66 -16.35 28.55
CA ASN A 84 -0.37 -15.72 29.36
C ASN A 84 -1.75 -15.89 28.71
N ALA A 85 -2.81 -15.76 29.52
CA ALA A 85 -4.18 -15.95 29.07
C ALA A 85 -4.51 -15.07 27.84
N PRO A 86 -4.92 -15.69 26.71
CA PRO A 86 -5.32 -14.95 25.53
C PRO A 86 -6.68 -14.25 25.71
N ARG A 87 -7.03 -13.44 24.75
CA ARG A 87 -8.32 -12.75 24.67
C ARG A 87 -9.19 -13.46 23.65
N PHE A 88 -10.45 -13.74 24.00
CA PHE A 88 -11.39 -14.43 23.13
C PHE A 88 -12.62 -13.58 22.83
N THR A 89 -13.05 -13.60 21.58
CA THR A 89 -14.31 -13.00 21.09
C THR A 89 -15.20 -14.11 20.56
N VAL A 90 -16.51 -13.92 20.61
CA VAL A 90 -17.48 -14.85 20.01
C VAL A 90 -18.51 -14.05 19.24
N ALA A 91 -18.72 -14.40 17.98
CA ALA A 91 -19.75 -13.82 17.13
C ALA A 91 -20.59 -14.90 16.46
N LYS A 92 -21.86 -14.57 16.21
CA LYS A 92 -22.81 -15.37 15.46
C LYS A 92 -23.04 -14.75 14.09
N LEU A 93 -23.08 -15.55 13.04
CA LEU A 93 -23.48 -15.11 11.71
C LEU A 93 -25.01 -15.08 11.61
N VAL A 94 -25.56 -13.91 11.29
CA VAL A 94 -26.95 -13.75 10.89
C VAL A 94 -26.97 -13.80 9.36
N PRO A 95 -27.70 -14.75 8.75
CA PRO A 95 -27.79 -14.85 7.29
C PRO A 95 -28.43 -13.62 6.66
N GLU A 96 -28.20 -13.45 5.36
CA GLU A 96 -28.88 -12.43 4.56
C GLU A 96 -30.41 -12.59 4.65
N GLN A 97 -31.09 -11.50 4.95
CA GLN A 97 -32.54 -11.48 5.06
C GLN A 97 -33.10 -10.10 4.69
N ASP A 98 -34.21 -10.10 3.93
CA ASP A 98 -35.00 -8.90 3.60
C ASP A 98 -34.12 -7.76 2.99
N GLY A 99 -33.16 -8.12 2.12
CA GLY A 99 -32.24 -7.18 1.45
C GLY A 99 -31.13 -6.63 2.35
N GLN A 100 -31.06 -7.06 3.60
CA GLN A 100 -29.93 -6.78 4.46
C GLN A 100 -28.83 -7.85 4.25
N PRO A 101 -27.57 -7.47 4.15
CA PRO A 101 -26.49 -8.44 3.99
C PRO A 101 -26.36 -9.33 5.22
N SER A 102 -25.78 -10.54 5.04
CA SER A 102 -25.37 -11.34 6.20
C SER A 102 -24.42 -10.52 7.09
N GLU A 103 -24.50 -10.71 8.40
CA GLU A 103 -23.70 -9.92 9.35
C GLU A 103 -23.22 -10.76 10.55
N TRP A 104 -22.03 -10.42 11.05
CA TRP A 104 -21.55 -10.95 12.31
C TRP A 104 -22.15 -10.14 13.47
N VAL A 105 -22.65 -10.83 14.49
CA VAL A 105 -23.20 -10.21 15.71
C VAL A 105 -22.41 -10.72 16.91
N SER A 106 -21.73 -9.83 17.62
CA SER A 106 -20.96 -10.20 18.81
C SER A 106 -21.85 -10.67 19.95
N LEU A 107 -21.46 -11.77 20.60
CA LEU A 107 -22.09 -12.29 21.80
C LEU A 107 -21.47 -11.73 23.09
N ILE A 108 -20.33 -11.08 23.00
CA ILE A 108 -19.62 -10.48 24.14
C ILE A 108 -19.54 -8.97 23.92
N ASN A 109 -20.32 -8.21 24.64
CA ASN A 109 -20.49 -6.78 24.46
C ASN A 109 -20.29 -5.97 25.74
N LYS A 110 -19.93 -4.71 25.58
CA LYS A 110 -19.82 -3.71 26.65
C LYS A 110 -20.49 -2.40 26.27
N VAL A 111 -20.79 -1.57 27.25
CA VAL A 111 -21.10 -0.16 27.04
C VAL A 111 -19.80 0.63 27.10
N ALA A 112 -19.43 1.26 26.01
CA ALA A 112 -18.39 2.29 26.00
C ALA A 112 -19.00 3.65 26.38
N THR A 113 -18.29 4.41 27.18
CA THR A 113 -18.69 5.77 27.57
C THR A 113 -17.66 6.75 27.03
N SER A 114 -18.11 7.79 26.36
CA SER A 114 -17.26 8.85 25.83
C SER A 114 -16.37 9.44 26.92
N LYS A 115 -15.10 9.60 26.60
CA LYS A 115 -14.10 10.23 27.48
C LYS A 115 -14.05 11.75 27.32
N ILE A 116 -14.74 12.27 26.30
CA ILE A 116 -14.83 13.71 26.04
C ILE A 116 -15.91 14.32 26.95
N ASP A 117 -17.11 13.75 26.96
CA ASP A 117 -18.26 14.29 27.71
C ASP A 117 -18.65 13.46 28.93
N ASN A 118 -18.12 12.24 29.08
CA ASN A 118 -18.40 11.27 30.15
C ASN A 118 -19.88 10.87 30.27
N THR A 119 -20.69 11.13 29.26
CA THR A 119 -22.15 10.88 29.28
C THR A 119 -22.63 10.08 28.08
N THR A 120 -22.15 10.36 26.89
CA THR A 120 -22.50 9.62 25.65
C THR A 120 -22.05 8.18 25.76
N LYS A 121 -22.97 7.27 25.43
CA LYS A 121 -22.75 5.82 25.52
C LYS A 121 -23.00 5.17 24.19
N ALA A 122 -22.16 4.19 23.85
CA ALA A 122 -22.28 3.37 22.66
C ALA A 122 -22.12 1.88 22.97
N LEU A 123 -22.73 1.04 22.14
CA LEU A 123 -22.48 -0.37 22.12
C LEU A 123 -21.12 -0.64 21.50
N GLN A 124 -20.32 -1.46 22.13
CA GLN A 124 -19.09 -2.02 21.55
C GLN A 124 -18.95 -3.49 21.90
N ALA A 125 -18.55 -4.29 20.92
CA ALA A 125 -18.08 -5.64 21.20
C ALA A 125 -16.80 -5.60 22.04
N THR A 126 -16.57 -6.69 22.79
CA THR A 126 -15.38 -6.84 23.64
C THR A 126 -14.92 -8.29 23.65
N TYR A 127 -13.94 -8.57 24.45
CA TYR A 127 -13.35 -9.92 24.61
C TYR A 127 -13.50 -10.42 26.06
N ASP A 128 -13.38 -11.72 26.24
CA ASP A 128 -13.15 -12.37 27.54
C ASP A 128 -11.70 -12.82 27.64
N SER A 129 -11.15 -12.76 28.84
CA SER A 129 -9.83 -13.31 29.19
C SER A 129 -9.78 -13.68 30.67
N ASP A 130 -8.79 -14.46 31.08
CA ASP A 130 -8.55 -14.82 32.48
C ASP A 130 -7.50 -13.91 33.13
N SER A 131 -7.59 -12.59 32.89
CA SER A 131 -6.62 -11.61 33.38
C SER A 131 -6.56 -11.52 34.94
N GLU A 132 -7.59 -12.00 35.63
CA GLU A 132 -7.68 -12.01 37.07
C GLU A 132 -7.25 -13.35 37.68
N ASN A 133 -6.77 -14.29 36.84
CA ASN A 133 -6.33 -15.65 37.25
C ASN A 133 -7.42 -16.41 38.02
N GLU A 134 -8.64 -16.39 37.50
CA GLU A 134 -9.80 -17.12 38.06
C GLU A 134 -9.70 -18.65 37.85
N GLY A 135 -8.64 -19.13 37.19
CA GLY A 135 -8.40 -20.54 36.89
C GLY A 135 -9.18 -21.05 35.69
N ARG A 136 -9.62 -20.14 34.81
CA ARG A 136 -10.33 -20.47 33.58
C ARG A 136 -9.37 -20.76 32.41
N PHE A 137 -8.11 -20.40 32.54
CA PHE A 137 -7.03 -20.67 31.60
C PHE A 137 -6.08 -21.72 32.16
N THR A 138 -5.74 -22.72 31.38
CA THR A 138 -4.82 -23.78 31.74
C THR A 138 -3.80 -24.03 30.66
N ASP A 139 -2.54 -23.95 30.97
CA ASP A 139 -1.42 -24.47 30.18
C ASP A 139 -1.23 -25.96 30.53
N ASN A 140 -1.34 -26.84 29.53
CA ASN A 140 -1.18 -28.27 29.70
C ASN A 140 0.29 -28.71 29.68
N GLY A 141 1.24 -27.78 29.49
CA GLY A 141 2.70 -28.02 29.56
C GLY A 141 3.30 -28.72 28.33
N ASN A 142 2.54 -28.82 27.24
CA ASN A 142 2.94 -29.49 25.99
C ASN A 142 2.62 -28.70 24.74
N GLY A 143 2.36 -27.38 24.86
CA GLY A 143 1.93 -26.51 23.80
C GLY A 143 0.42 -26.53 23.49
N THR A 144 -0.35 -27.28 24.28
CA THR A 144 -1.81 -27.23 24.22
C THR A 144 -2.35 -26.50 25.45
N TYR A 145 -3.51 -25.88 25.26
CA TYR A 145 -4.13 -24.99 26.21
C TYR A 145 -5.63 -25.20 26.29
N THR A 146 -6.20 -24.90 27.44
CA THR A 146 -7.66 -24.95 27.66
C THR A 146 -8.12 -23.62 28.25
N PHE A 147 -9.18 -23.04 27.70
CA PHE A 147 -9.82 -21.83 28.22
C PHE A 147 -11.33 -22.05 28.38
N LYS A 148 -11.90 -21.56 29.48
CA LYS A 148 -13.35 -21.55 29.68
C LYS A 148 -13.87 -20.11 29.69
N LEU A 149 -14.87 -19.80 28.84
CA LEU A 149 -15.55 -18.49 28.87
C LEU A 149 -16.22 -18.27 30.23
N LYS A 150 -16.21 -17.00 30.68
CA LYS A 150 -16.81 -16.60 31.95
C LYS A 150 -18.33 -16.66 31.90
N GLU A 151 -18.92 -16.10 30.87
CA GLU A 151 -20.35 -15.93 30.73
C GLU A 151 -20.97 -17.02 29.83
N THR A 152 -22.21 -17.37 30.11
CA THR A 152 -22.96 -18.25 29.23
C THR A 152 -23.42 -17.53 27.96
N VAL A 153 -23.27 -18.18 26.81
CA VAL A 153 -23.69 -17.64 25.51
C VAL A 153 -25.21 -17.48 25.39
N LEU A 154 -26.00 -18.17 26.22
CA LEU A 154 -27.46 -18.03 26.22
C LEU A 154 -27.98 -16.70 26.79
N THR A 155 -27.18 -16.03 27.60
CA THR A 155 -27.56 -14.74 28.25
C THR A 155 -26.91 -13.55 27.58
N ALA A 156 -26.39 -13.72 26.36
CA ALA A 156 -25.85 -12.61 25.60
C ALA A 156 -26.91 -11.51 25.39
N VAL A 157 -26.54 -10.28 25.73
CA VAL A 157 -27.43 -9.13 25.60
C VAL A 157 -26.70 -7.95 25.01
N ASN A 158 -27.44 -7.07 24.34
CA ASN A 158 -27.01 -5.72 24.09
C ASN A 158 -27.05 -4.93 25.43
N PRO A 159 -25.91 -4.61 26.04
CA PRO A 159 -25.91 -4.00 27.38
C PRO A 159 -26.41 -2.55 27.41
N LEU A 160 -26.54 -1.91 26.23
CA LEU A 160 -27.06 -0.54 26.09
C LEU A 160 -28.59 -0.53 26.11
N THR A 161 -29.23 -1.52 25.48
CA THR A 161 -30.70 -1.60 25.35
C THR A 161 -31.34 -2.67 26.24
N GLY A 162 -30.56 -3.63 26.72
CA GLY A 162 -31.04 -4.82 27.43
C GLY A 162 -31.67 -5.87 26.52
N ALA A 163 -31.65 -5.66 25.17
CA ALA A 163 -32.20 -6.64 24.23
C ALA A 163 -31.37 -7.93 24.21
N SER A 164 -32.03 -9.08 24.23
CA SER A 164 -31.38 -10.38 24.15
C SER A 164 -30.79 -10.58 22.75
N ILE A 165 -29.54 -11.08 22.69
CA ILE A 165 -28.91 -11.58 21.49
C ILE A 165 -29.07 -13.10 21.49
N ALA A 166 -30.02 -13.61 20.70
CA ALA A 166 -30.35 -15.04 20.73
C ALA A 166 -29.19 -15.92 20.29
N TRP A 167 -28.84 -16.89 21.15
CA TRP A 167 -28.02 -18.03 20.74
C TRP A 167 -28.78 -18.89 19.73
N ASP A 168 -28.11 -19.32 18.67
CA ASP A 168 -28.68 -20.19 17.66
C ASP A 168 -27.70 -21.33 17.36
N ALA A 169 -27.97 -22.50 17.91
CA ALA A 169 -27.10 -23.66 17.73
C ALA A 169 -27.03 -24.17 16.28
N GLY A 170 -27.93 -23.72 15.41
CA GLY A 170 -27.93 -24.04 13.97
C GLY A 170 -27.17 -23.05 13.10
N ALA A 171 -26.84 -21.88 13.62
CA ALA A 171 -26.14 -20.86 12.88
C ALA A 171 -24.59 -21.04 12.95
N THR A 172 -23.90 -20.51 11.97
CA THR A 172 -22.44 -20.41 12.00
C THR A 172 -22.00 -19.42 13.08
N HIS A 173 -21.02 -19.82 13.88
CA HIS A 173 -20.38 -18.99 14.87
C HIS A 173 -18.90 -18.86 14.54
N ARG A 174 -18.29 -17.75 14.97
CA ARG A 174 -16.84 -17.51 14.89
C ARG A 174 -16.30 -17.22 16.29
N LEU A 175 -15.32 -18.00 16.69
CA LEU A 175 -14.45 -17.68 17.81
C LEU A 175 -13.23 -16.95 17.26
N GLY A 176 -12.89 -15.81 17.86
CA GLY A 176 -11.63 -15.14 17.63
C GLY A 176 -10.71 -15.24 18.84
N MET A 177 -9.43 -15.48 18.62
CA MET A 177 -8.40 -15.51 19.65
C MET A 177 -7.29 -14.51 19.34
N HIS A 178 -6.81 -13.84 20.36
CA HIS A 178 -5.75 -12.85 20.27
C HIS A 178 -4.74 -13.02 21.39
N LEU A 179 -3.46 -13.22 21.04
CA LEU A 179 -2.33 -13.05 21.93
C LEU A 179 -1.82 -11.62 21.80
N SER A 180 -1.84 -10.87 22.89
CA SER A 180 -1.42 -9.47 22.88
C SER A 180 0.08 -9.35 23.16
N PRO A 181 0.84 -8.56 22.39
CA PRO A 181 2.27 -8.34 22.62
C PRO A 181 2.57 -7.64 23.96
N TYR A 182 1.58 -7.00 24.60
CA TYR A 182 1.75 -6.41 25.94
C TYR A 182 1.70 -7.43 27.08
N THR A 183 1.13 -8.60 26.85
CA THR A 183 0.98 -9.65 27.85
C THR A 183 1.77 -10.90 27.52
N ASN A 184 2.16 -11.05 26.27
CA ASN A 184 3.00 -12.14 25.78
C ASN A 184 4.11 -11.53 24.93
N GLU A 185 5.26 -12.17 24.87
CA GLU A 185 6.35 -11.79 23.95
C GLU A 185 6.01 -12.18 22.51
N ASN A 186 4.92 -12.93 22.33
CA ASN A 186 4.47 -13.48 21.06
C ASN A 186 3.18 -12.81 20.62
N LEU A 187 3.11 -12.49 19.35
CA LEU A 187 1.91 -11.97 18.69
C LEU A 187 1.24 -13.10 17.91
N ALA A 188 -0.06 -13.28 18.06
CA ALA A 188 -0.83 -14.16 17.19
C ALA A 188 -2.32 -13.86 17.22
N ASN A 189 -2.99 -14.14 16.09
CA ASN A 189 -4.44 -14.21 16.00
C ASN A 189 -4.85 -15.56 15.41
N ALA A 190 -5.99 -16.08 15.82
CA ALA A 190 -6.62 -17.23 15.23
C ALA A 190 -8.14 -17.06 15.22
N THR A 191 -8.79 -17.69 14.24
CA THR A 191 -10.26 -17.78 14.17
C THR A 191 -10.69 -19.21 13.95
N TYR A 192 -11.87 -19.54 14.46
CA TYR A 192 -12.47 -20.86 14.30
C TYR A 192 -13.96 -20.72 14.06
N ASP A 193 -14.39 -21.17 12.88
CA ASP A 193 -15.81 -21.16 12.50
C ASP A 193 -16.41 -22.54 12.79
N TRP A 194 -17.58 -22.55 13.44
CA TRP A 194 -18.27 -23.79 13.76
C TRP A 194 -19.80 -23.59 13.84
N VAL A 195 -20.53 -24.68 13.73
CA VAL A 195 -21.97 -24.75 14.03
C VAL A 195 -22.15 -25.54 15.31
N PRO A 196 -22.69 -24.99 16.40
CA PRO A 196 -22.78 -25.65 17.72
C PRO A 196 -23.54 -26.97 17.70
N SER A 197 -24.54 -27.13 16.83
CA SER A 197 -25.26 -28.38 16.66
C SER A 197 -24.42 -29.52 16.05
N GLY A 198 -23.22 -29.26 15.61
CA GLY A 198 -22.35 -30.21 14.91
C GLY A 198 -22.67 -30.40 13.43
N SER A 199 -23.56 -29.58 12.89
CA SER A 199 -23.85 -29.56 11.45
C SER A 199 -22.70 -28.95 10.66
N SER A 200 -22.61 -29.25 9.37
CA SER A 200 -21.65 -28.60 8.48
C SER A 200 -21.97 -27.11 8.35
N ILE A 201 -20.90 -26.30 8.19
CA ILE A 201 -21.05 -24.89 7.90
C ILE A 201 -21.68 -24.73 6.51
N VAL A 202 -22.78 -24.01 6.43
CA VAL A 202 -23.47 -23.66 5.19
C VAL A 202 -23.33 -22.19 4.88
N ASP A 203 -23.61 -21.33 5.86
CA ASP A 203 -23.52 -19.90 5.72
C ASP A 203 -22.12 -19.42 6.13
N GLN A 204 -21.51 -18.64 5.26
CA GLN A 204 -20.18 -18.03 5.47
C GLN A 204 -20.22 -16.56 5.09
N ARG A 205 -19.33 -15.77 5.70
CA ARG A 205 -19.08 -14.39 5.33
C ARG A 205 -17.57 -14.13 5.38
N ASN A 206 -16.92 -14.46 4.27
CA ASN A 206 -15.51 -14.22 4.03
C ASN A 206 -15.38 -13.38 2.75
N ILE A 207 -15.33 -12.05 2.89
CA ILE A 207 -15.44 -11.08 1.80
C ILE A 207 -14.07 -10.52 1.40
N VAL A 208 -13.19 -10.30 2.37
CA VAL A 208 -11.83 -9.80 2.14
C VAL A 208 -10.84 -10.63 2.94
N ASP A 209 -9.64 -10.79 2.39
CA ASP A 209 -8.52 -11.47 3.03
C ASP A 209 -7.53 -10.46 3.61
N THR A 210 -6.89 -10.79 4.70
CA THR A 210 -5.81 -10.01 5.29
C THR A 210 -4.64 -9.85 4.32
N ALA A 211 -4.32 -10.88 3.54
CA ALA A 211 -3.26 -10.82 2.53
C ALA A 211 -3.51 -9.70 1.50
N THR A 212 -4.76 -9.47 1.11
CA THR A 212 -5.11 -8.37 0.20
C THR A 212 -4.87 -6.99 0.83
N CYS A 213 -5.15 -6.84 2.12
CA CYS A 213 -4.83 -5.60 2.85
C CYS A 213 -3.31 -5.39 2.93
N ASN A 214 -2.56 -6.47 3.11
CA ASN A 214 -1.11 -6.46 3.25
C ASN A 214 -0.36 -6.11 1.96
N ASN A 215 -1.02 -6.10 0.81
CA ASN A 215 -0.42 -5.54 -0.41
C ASN A 215 -0.03 -4.06 -0.23
N CYS A 216 -0.76 -3.30 0.61
CA CYS A 216 -0.48 -1.91 0.91
C CYS A 216 -0.01 -1.69 2.35
N HIS A 217 -0.51 -2.50 3.31
CA HIS A 217 -0.21 -2.35 4.74
C HIS A 217 0.97 -3.20 5.21
N GLU A 218 1.57 -4.03 4.31
CA GLU A 218 2.64 -5.00 4.64
C GLU A 218 2.19 -6.01 5.68
N GLU A 219 2.10 -5.59 6.92
CA GLU A 219 1.45 -6.31 7.99
C GLU A 219 0.38 -5.40 8.61
N LEU A 220 -0.89 -5.66 8.26
CA LEU A 220 -2.01 -4.93 8.85
C LEU A 220 -2.02 -5.15 10.34
N GLU A 221 -1.76 -4.12 11.11
CA GLU A 221 -1.80 -4.16 12.56
C GLU A 221 -2.67 -3.06 13.15
N ALA A 222 -3.54 -3.44 14.08
CA ALA A 222 -4.34 -2.50 14.86
C ALA A 222 -4.46 -2.97 16.31
N HIS A 223 -4.66 -2.03 17.23
CA HIS A 223 -5.07 -2.31 18.63
C HIS A 223 -4.22 -3.38 19.35
N ASP A 224 -2.92 -3.24 19.41
CA ASP A 224 -2.02 -4.16 20.11
C ASP A 224 -1.89 -5.55 19.41
N GLY A 225 -1.68 -5.59 18.12
CA GLY A 225 -1.38 -6.83 17.42
C GLY A 225 -2.61 -7.59 16.92
N ARG A 226 -3.66 -6.90 16.52
CA ARG A 226 -4.75 -7.51 15.78
C ARG A 226 -4.46 -7.36 14.30
N ILE A 227 -4.13 -8.49 13.67
CA ILE A 227 -3.57 -8.57 12.33
C ILE A 227 -4.46 -9.31 11.33
N GLU A 228 -5.57 -9.94 11.77
CA GLU A 228 -6.40 -10.78 10.93
C GLU A 228 -7.79 -10.18 10.70
N THR A 229 -8.19 -9.97 9.45
CA THR A 229 -9.51 -9.41 9.09
C THR A 229 -10.66 -10.28 9.62
N LYS A 230 -10.51 -11.61 9.59
CA LYS A 230 -11.50 -12.54 10.15
C LYS A 230 -11.67 -12.37 11.66
N TYR A 231 -10.60 -11.95 12.37
CA TYR A 231 -10.70 -11.60 13.78
C TYR A 231 -11.35 -10.22 13.96
N CYS A 232 -11.00 -9.23 13.13
CA CYS A 232 -11.53 -7.85 13.25
C CYS A 232 -13.05 -7.82 13.25
N VAL A 233 -13.70 -8.57 12.36
CA VAL A 233 -15.17 -8.59 12.21
C VAL A 233 -15.91 -9.22 13.40
N THR A 234 -15.20 -9.88 14.34
CA THR A 234 -15.84 -10.38 15.56
C THR A 234 -16.16 -9.26 16.56
N CYS A 235 -15.52 -8.08 16.38
CA CYS A 235 -15.75 -6.88 17.19
C CYS A 235 -16.29 -5.70 16.35
N HIS A 236 -15.80 -5.54 15.13
CA HIS A 236 -16.26 -4.51 14.19
C HIS A 236 -17.48 -5.02 13.42
N ASN A 237 -18.63 -4.96 14.05
CA ASN A 237 -19.89 -5.49 13.55
C ASN A 237 -21.01 -4.46 13.69
N PRO A 238 -22.16 -4.69 13.00
CA PRO A 238 -23.29 -3.75 12.99
C PRO A 238 -23.74 -3.32 14.38
N GLY A 239 -23.99 -2.02 14.55
CA GLY A 239 -24.36 -1.42 15.82
C GLY A 239 -23.20 -1.02 16.73
N SER A 240 -21.97 -1.42 16.43
CA SER A 240 -20.78 -0.91 17.13
C SER A 240 -20.47 0.52 16.70
N THR A 241 -20.33 1.43 17.68
CA THR A 241 -20.17 2.87 17.44
C THR A 241 -19.07 3.45 18.34
N ASP A 242 -18.35 4.41 17.82
CA ASP A 242 -17.46 5.26 18.60
C ASP A 242 -18.29 6.29 19.37
N PRO A 243 -18.29 6.28 20.72
CA PRO A 243 -19.12 7.20 21.50
C PRO A 243 -18.66 8.65 21.43
N GLU A 244 -17.43 8.93 21.04
CA GLU A 244 -16.86 10.27 20.94
C GLU A 244 -17.29 10.96 19.65
N SER A 245 -17.09 10.32 18.51
CA SER A 245 -17.41 10.89 17.20
C SER A 245 -18.83 10.55 16.72
N GLY A 246 -19.46 9.51 17.29
CA GLY A 246 -20.73 8.97 16.82
C GLY A 246 -20.63 8.16 15.52
N ASN A 247 -19.42 7.98 14.98
CA ASN A 247 -19.21 7.20 13.75
C ASN A 247 -19.32 5.70 14.02
N SER A 248 -19.89 4.98 13.07
CA SER A 248 -19.91 3.52 13.09
C SER A 248 -18.50 2.98 13.01
N VAL A 249 -18.21 1.99 13.86
CA VAL A 249 -17.00 1.17 13.77
C VAL A 249 -17.30 -0.25 13.27
N ASP A 250 -18.47 -0.48 12.66
CA ASP A 250 -18.71 -1.64 11.81
C ASP A 250 -17.67 -1.68 10.68
N PHE A 251 -17.10 -2.86 10.43
CA PHE A 251 -15.97 -3.04 9.52
C PHE A 251 -16.25 -2.49 8.11
N THR A 252 -17.45 -2.74 7.57
CA THR A 252 -17.81 -2.28 6.21
C THR A 252 -17.80 -0.76 6.09
N PRO A 253 -18.61 0.02 6.84
CA PRO A 253 -18.58 1.48 6.70
C PRO A 253 -17.27 2.08 7.19
N MET A 254 -16.65 1.53 8.22
CA MET A 254 -15.41 2.06 8.76
C MET A 254 -14.27 2.02 7.74
N ILE A 255 -13.99 0.83 7.18
CA ILE A 255 -12.86 0.66 6.25
C ILE A 255 -13.08 1.45 4.96
N HIS A 256 -14.27 1.40 4.37
CA HIS A 256 -14.55 2.16 3.15
C HIS A 256 -14.43 3.67 3.37
N LYS A 257 -14.94 4.20 4.48
CA LYS A 257 -14.84 5.64 4.78
C LYS A 257 -13.41 6.08 5.09
N ILE A 258 -12.62 5.26 5.78
CA ILE A 258 -11.19 5.54 6.02
C ILE A 258 -10.46 5.68 4.69
N HIS A 259 -10.64 4.73 3.76
CA HIS A 259 -9.95 4.75 2.47
C HIS A 259 -10.52 5.80 1.51
N ARG A 260 -11.82 6.13 1.59
CA ARG A 260 -12.40 7.24 0.83
C ARG A 260 -11.88 8.61 1.30
N GLY A 261 -11.64 8.75 2.58
CA GLY A 261 -10.96 9.89 3.22
C GLY A 261 -11.47 11.26 2.79
N ALA A 262 -10.59 12.10 2.28
CA ALA A 262 -10.90 13.46 1.81
C ALA A 262 -11.97 13.49 0.70
N ASN A 263 -12.12 12.41 -0.05
CA ASN A 263 -13.07 12.29 -1.15
C ASN A 263 -14.48 11.82 -0.72
N LEU A 264 -14.79 11.76 0.58
CA LEU A 264 -16.16 11.49 1.06
C LEU A 264 -17.10 12.62 0.63
N PRO A 265 -18.20 12.31 -0.08
CA PRO A 265 -19.16 13.33 -0.51
C PRO A 265 -19.71 14.21 0.62
N SER A 266 -19.88 13.62 1.83
CA SER A 266 -20.30 14.34 3.01
C SER A 266 -19.39 15.50 3.41
N MET A 267 -18.09 15.47 3.06
CA MET A 267 -17.16 16.55 3.39
C MET A 267 -17.52 17.85 2.67
N ALA A 268 -17.82 17.74 1.35
CA ALA A 268 -18.29 18.88 0.57
C ALA A 268 -19.73 19.26 0.93
N ALA A 269 -20.62 18.27 1.07
CA ALA A 269 -22.05 18.50 1.30
C ALA A 269 -22.35 19.16 2.66
N LYS A 270 -21.65 18.79 3.71
CA LYS A 270 -21.76 19.42 5.04
C LYS A 270 -21.07 20.79 5.09
N GLY A 271 -20.07 21.02 4.25
CA GLY A 271 -19.31 22.27 4.21
C GLY A 271 -18.33 22.44 5.37
N ASP A 272 -18.05 23.70 5.71
CA ASP A 272 -17.07 24.08 6.74
C ASP A 272 -17.37 23.42 8.09
N GLY A 273 -16.33 22.85 8.69
CA GLY A 273 -16.41 22.12 9.95
C GLY A 273 -16.78 20.65 9.82
N ALA A 274 -17.02 20.13 8.61
CA ALA A 274 -17.19 18.68 8.41
C ALA A 274 -15.92 17.92 8.79
N VAL A 275 -16.08 16.80 9.50
CA VAL A 275 -14.98 15.94 9.91
C VAL A 275 -15.43 14.48 9.88
N TYR A 276 -14.53 13.61 9.42
CA TYR A 276 -14.63 12.17 9.64
C TYR A 276 -13.43 11.70 10.45
N GLU A 277 -13.70 11.25 11.66
CA GLU A 277 -12.69 10.81 12.62
C GLU A 277 -13.20 9.64 13.46
N ILE A 278 -12.29 8.88 14.01
CA ILE A 278 -12.55 7.84 15.01
C ILE A 278 -11.64 8.11 16.21
N VAL A 279 -12.19 8.03 17.40
CA VAL A 279 -11.46 8.25 18.64
C VAL A 279 -11.11 6.89 19.24
N GLY A 280 -9.82 6.58 19.27
CA GLY A 280 -9.30 5.35 19.78
C GLY A 280 -9.22 5.30 21.30
N TYR A 281 -8.71 4.17 21.81
CA TYR A 281 -8.48 3.97 23.23
C TYR A 281 -7.61 5.10 23.82
N GLN A 282 -7.93 5.57 25.01
CA GLN A 282 -7.32 6.72 25.68
C GLN A 282 -7.56 8.09 25.04
N GLY A 283 -8.48 8.21 24.08
CA GLY A 283 -8.85 9.49 23.47
C GLY A 283 -7.89 9.93 22.35
N SER A 284 -7.16 9.01 21.73
CA SER A 284 -6.38 9.29 20.51
C SER A 284 -7.33 9.56 19.35
N VAL A 285 -7.26 10.75 18.76
CA VAL A 285 -8.11 11.14 17.64
C VAL A 285 -7.41 10.79 16.33
N HIS A 286 -8.08 10.00 15.50
CA HIS A 286 -7.63 9.64 14.16
C HIS A 286 -8.54 10.32 13.14
N THR A 287 -8.09 11.43 12.57
CA THR A 287 -8.83 12.20 11.56
C THR A 287 -8.49 11.69 10.17
N TYR A 288 -9.50 11.26 9.43
CA TYR A 288 -9.36 10.74 8.07
C TYR A 288 -9.78 11.74 7.00
N ALA A 289 -10.68 12.65 7.34
CA ALA A 289 -11.09 13.77 6.48
C ALA A 289 -11.58 14.96 7.29
N LYS A 290 -11.32 16.16 6.80
CA LYS A 290 -11.85 17.40 7.38
C LYS A 290 -12.05 18.46 6.30
N ASN A 291 -13.03 19.33 6.50
CA ASN A 291 -13.27 20.52 5.69
C ASN A 291 -13.07 21.77 6.55
N VAL A 292 -12.13 22.62 6.20
CA VAL A 292 -11.84 23.86 6.88
C VAL A 292 -11.99 25.02 5.88
N ALA A 293 -13.08 25.79 6.02
CA ALA A 293 -13.39 26.92 5.15
C ALA A 293 -13.46 26.58 3.63
N GLY A 294 -13.90 25.36 3.32
CA GLY A 294 -13.99 24.87 1.93
C GLY A 294 -12.74 24.14 1.44
N ASP A 295 -11.67 24.15 2.23
CA ASP A 295 -10.46 23.36 1.97
C ASP A 295 -10.64 21.97 2.60
N ILE A 296 -10.83 20.96 1.72
CA ILE A 296 -11.01 19.56 2.13
C ILE A 296 -9.67 18.87 2.09
N SER A 297 -9.27 18.31 3.21
CA SER A 297 -8.03 17.55 3.36
C SER A 297 -8.27 16.25 4.15
N GLY A 298 -7.36 15.31 4.04
CA GLY A 298 -7.45 14.03 4.74
C GLY A 298 -6.68 12.93 4.02
N LYS A 299 -7.04 11.68 4.31
CA LYS A 299 -6.42 10.53 3.65
C LYS A 299 -6.80 10.49 2.19
N GLU A 300 -5.80 10.26 1.36
CA GLU A 300 -5.96 10.01 -0.06
C GLU A 300 -5.56 8.56 -0.34
N PHE A 301 -6.46 7.83 -0.97
CA PHE A 301 -6.18 6.47 -1.40
C PHE A 301 -5.25 6.53 -2.63
N PRO A 302 -4.15 5.76 -2.65
CA PRO A 302 -3.13 5.90 -3.69
C PRO A 302 -3.55 5.37 -5.07
N GLN A 303 -4.70 4.70 -5.14
CA GLN A 303 -5.28 4.14 -6.36
C GLN A 303 -6.68 4.71 -6.60
N ASP A 304 -7.32 4.30 -7.70
CA ASP A 304 -8.73 4.56 -7.89
C ASP A 304 -9.57 3.69 -6.94
N ILE A 305 -10.17 4.30 -5.93
CA ILE A 305 -11.01 3.62 -4.94
C ILE A 305 -12.24 2.92 -5.57
N ARG A 306 -12.59 3.24 -6.82
CA ARG A 306 -13.66 2.56 -7.56
C ARG A 306 -13.26 1.15 -8.01
N ASN A 307 -11.97 0.83 -8.02
CA ASN A 307 -11.47 -0.49 -8.34
C ASN A 307 -11.67 -1.45 -7.16
N CYS A 308 -12.90 -1.92 -7.00
CA CYS A 308 -13.30 -2.77 -5.88
C CYS A 308 -12.53 -4.10 -5.85
N SER A 309 -12.11 -4.60 -7.02
CA SER A 309 -11.39 -5.87 -7.14
C SER A 309 -9.99 -5.85 -6.52
N ASN A 310 -9.42 -4.66 -6.24
CA ASN A 310 -8.17 -4.56 -5.48
C ASN A 310 -8.27 -5.13 -4.05
N CYS A 311 -9.47 -5.12 -3.47
CA CYS A 311 -9.73 -5.66 -2.13
C CYS A 311 -10.68 -6.85 -2.15
N HIS A 312 -11.61 -6.89 -3.11
CA HIS A 312 -12.68 -7.86 -3.20
C HIS A 312 -12.48 -8.79 -4.39
N THR A 313 -12.13 -10.03 -4.14
CA THR A 313 -11.99 -11.07 -5.18
C THR A 313 -12.58 -12.41 -4.73
N ALA A 314 -13.35 -13.03 -5.58
CA ALA A 314 -13.90 -14.39 -5.36
C ALA A 314 -12.97 -15.48 -5.93
N ASP A 315 -11.94 -15.14 -6.69
CA ASP A 315 -10.97 -16.10 -7.22
C ASP A 315 -10.02 -16.66 -6.13
N ASN A 316 -10.13 -16.14 -4.92
CA ASN A 316 -9.40 -16.57 -3.74
C ASN A 316 -10.28 -17.53 -2.90
N GLU A 317 -9.79 -18.74 -2.63
CA GLU A 317 -10.48 -19.72 -1.78
C GLU A 317 -10.75 -19.20 -0.35
N ALA A 318 -9.94 -18.26 0.14
CA ALA A 318 -10.12 -17.63 1.45
C ALA A 318 -11.32 -16.68 1.50
N THR A 319 -11.77 -16.16 0.34
CA THR A 319 -12.84 -15.17 0.21
C THR A 319 -13.90 -15.55 -0.82
N PRO A 320 -14.59 -16.69 -0.65
CA PRO A 320 -15.58 -17.16 -1.62
C PRO A 320 -16.77 -16.20 -1.81
N GLN A 321 -16.97 -15.23 -0.90
CA GLN A 321 -17.96 -14.16 -1.01
C GLN A 321 -17.34 -12.83 -1.45
N GLY A 322 -16.12 -12.81 -2.01
CA GLY A 322 -15.44 -11.60 -2.45
C GLY A 322 -16.24 -10.76 -3.46
N ASP A 323 -17.00 -11.41 -4.33
CA ASP A 323 -17.87 -10.74 -5.32
C ASP A 323 -19.20 -10.21 -4.77
N SER A 324 -19.43 -10.24 -3.46
CA SER A 324 -20.68 -9.74 -2.85
C SER A 324 -20.97 -8.27 -3.21
N TRP A 325 -19.96 -7.46 -3.47
CA TRP A 325 -20.13 -6.08 -3.92
C TRP A 325 -20.82 -5.95 -5.28
N LYS A 326 -20.68 -6.96 -6.17
CA LYS A 326 -21.36 -7.03 -7.47
C LYS A 326 -22.77 -7.61 -7.32
N LEU A 327 -22.89 -8.66 -6.51
CA LEU A 327 -24.08 -9.51 -6.46
C LEU A 327 -25.12 -9.00 -5.47
N ASN A 328 -24.69 -8.45 -4.34
CA ASN A 328 -25.53 -8.14 -3.19
C ASN A 328 -25.50 -6.64 -2.86
N ALA A 329 -25.90 -5.81 -3.82
CA ALA A 329 -26.00 -4.36 -3.59
C ALA A 329 -26.92 -4.08 -2.39
N ASN A 330 -26.39 -3.38 -1.39
CA ASN A 330 -27.08 -3.09 -0.15
C ASN A 330 -26.75 -1.67 0.36
N ILE A 331 -27.61 -1.15 1.22
CA ILE A 331 -27.48 0.24 1.70
C ILE A 331 -26.16 0.47 2.45
N VAL A 332 -25.72 -0.47 3.29
CA VAL A 332 -24.52 -0.31 4.12
C VAL A 332 -23.26 -0.17 3.25
N GLY A 333 -23.12 -1.06 2.25
CA GLY A 333 -22.01 -1.01 1.30
C GLY A 333 -22.00 0.31 0.50
N CYS A 334 -23.16 0.65 -0.11
CA CYS A 334 -23.25 1.84 -0.96
C CYS A 334 -23.03 3.14 -0.19
N THR A 335 -23.66 3.31 0.98
CA THR A 335 -23.54 4.54 1.79
C THR A 335 -22.20 4.66 2.51
N SER A 336 -21.37 3.63 2.49
CA SER A 336 -20.00 3.72 2.97
C SER A 336 -19.14 4.68 2.13
N CYS A 337 -19.43 4.80 0.82
CA CYS A 337 -18.76 5.72 -0.10
C CYS A 337 -19.68 6.87 -0.55
N HIS A 338 -20.98 6.57 -0.78
CA HIS A 338 -22.01 7.53 -1.19
C HIS A 338 -22.79 8.07 0.03
N ASP A 339 -22.07 8.61 0.99
CA ASP A 339 -22.58 8.95 2.32
C ASP A 339 -23.44 10.23 2.35
N ASP A 340 -23.58 10.90 1.21
CA ASP A 340 -24.45 12.05 0.99
C ASP A 340 -25.86 11.70 0.49
N ILE A 341 -26.18 10.40 0.32
CA ILE A 341 -27.48 9.95 -0.19
C ILE A 341 -28.41 9.57 0.97
N ALA A 342 -29.66 10.02 0.89
CA ALA A 342 -30.76 9.63 1.76
C ALA A 342 -31.72 8.70 1.02
N PHE A 343 -32.14 7.64 1.70
CA PHE A 343 -33.09 6.65 1.21
C PHE A 343 -34.46 6.76 1.83
N THR A 344 -34.62 7.58 2.86
CA THR A 344 -35.87 7.86 3.53
C THR A 344 -36.08 9.36 3.70
N GLN A 345 -37.36 9.76 3.86
CA GLN A 345 -37.68 11.16 4.18
C GLN A 345 -37.13 11.55 5.55
N GLU A 346 -37.14 10.63 6.52
CA GLU A 346 -36.60 10.86 7.85
C GLU A 346 -35.11 11.22 7.82
N GLU A 347 -34.32 10.52 6.99
CA GLU A 347 -32.90 10.83 6.81
C GLU A 347 -32.69 12.21 6.20
N LEU A 348 -33.51 12.65 5.23
CA LEU A 348 -33.44 14.01 4.69
C LEU A 348 -33.85 15.08 5.69
N ASP A 349 -34.82 14.79 6.55
CA ASP A 349 -35.27 15.72 7.56
C ASP A 349 -34.23 15.89 8.69
N GLN A 350 -33.50 14.82 9.01
CA GLN A 350 -32.43 14.82 10.01
C GLN A 350 -31.14 15.44 9.44
N ASP A 351 -30.79 15.06 8.22
CA ASP A 351 -29.54 15.39 7.55
C ASP A 351 -29.82 16.22 6.29
N VAL A 352 -30.18 17.49 6.47
CA VAL A 352 -30.56 18.42 5.38
C VAL A 352 -29.47 18.63 4.32
N TRP A 353 -28.25 18.22 4.57
CA TRP A 353 -27.13 18.24 3.63
C TRP A 353 -27.11 17.03 2.69
N LYS A 354 -27.86 15.98 2.99
CA LYS A 354 -28.01 14.81 2.10
C LYS A 354 -28.92 15.14 0.92
N ARG A 355 -28.68 14.47 -0.19
CA ARG A 355 -29.54 14.45 -1.36
C ARG A 355 -30.38 13.19 -1.41
N GLN A 356 -31.59 13.29 -1.88
CA GLN A 356 -32.46 12.12 -2.09
C GLN A 356 -31.85 11.18 -3.14
N HIS A 357 -32.03 9.86 -2.95
CA HIS A 357 -31.71 8.88 -3.97
C HIS A 357 -32.40 9.25 -5.31
N PRO A 358 -31.70 9.18 -6.48
CA PRO A 358 -32.20 9.72 -7.75
C PRO A 358 -33.58 9.24 -8.18
N ASN A 359 -33.93 7.98 -7.88
CA ASN A 359 -35.25 7.41 -8.17
C ASN A 359 -36.27 7.52 -7.03
N GLY A 360 -36.05 8.43 -6.10
CA GLY A 360 -36.90 8.62 -4.94
C GLY A 360 -36.57 7.64 -3.80
N PHE A 361 -37.48 7.54 -2.85
CA PHE A 361 -37.36 6.59 -1.75
C PHE A 361 -37.79 5.22 -2.20
N VAL A 362 -36.91 4.23 -2.05
CA VAL A 362 -37.12 2.83 -2.45
C VAL A 362 -36.99 1.94 -1.23
N GLY A 363 -37.67 0.77 -1.26
CA GLY A 363 -37.48 -0.21 -0.19
C GLY A 363 -36.05 -0.75 -0.17
N LEU A 364 -35.48 -0.91 1.01
CA LEU A 364 -34.10 -1.36 1.17
C LEU A 364 -33.86 -2.79 0.66
N ASP A 365 -34.92 -3.55 0.51
CA ASP A 365 -34.96 -4.92 -0.06
C ASP A 365 -34.97 -4.94 -1.60
N THR A 366 -35.01 -3.79 -2.27
CA THR A 366 -35.16 -3.70 -3.73
C THR A 366 -33.89 -3.26 -4.46
N CYS A 367 -32.79 -2.99 -3.76
CA CYS A 367 -31.56 -2.45 -4.35
C CYS A 367 -31.05 -3.27 -5.54
N THR A 368 -30.99 -4.59 -5.40
CA THR A 368 -30.51 -5.50 -6.44
C THR A 368 -31.41 -5.57 -7.69
N SER A 369 -32.68 -5.10 -7.59
CA SER A 369 -33.56 -5.02 -8.75
C SER A 369 -33.09 -3.99 -9.79
N CYS A 370 -32.38 -2.97 -9.33
CA CYS A 370 -31.82 -1.90 -10.20
C CYS A 370 -30.29 -1.92 -10.21
N HIS A 371 -29.65 -2.44 -9.16
CA HIS A 371 -28.20 -2.44 -8.96
C HIS A 371 -27.61 -3.86 -8.84
N GLY A 372 -28.27 -4.86 -9.41
CA GLY A 372 -27.72 -6.21 -9.51
C GLY A 372 -26.68 -6.31 -10.63
N ASP A 373 -25.91 -7.39 -10.64
CA ASP A 373 -24.84 -7.66 -11.60
C ASP A 373 -25.28 -7.54 -13.08
N ASN A 374 -26.52 -7.93 -13.40
CA ASN A 374 -27.06 -7.88 -14.76
C ASN A 374 -27.87 -6.60 -15.08
N SER A 375 -27.76 -5.57 -14.27
CA SER A 375 -28.54 -4.32 -14.41
C SER A 375 -27.95 -3.33 -15.40
N GLY A 376 -26.98 -3.74 -16.22
CA GLY A 376 -26.32 -2.88 -17.21
C GLY A 376 -25.57 -1.75 -16.53
N ASN A 377 -25.73 -0.52 -17.03
CA ASN A 377 -24.99 0.66 -16.55
C ASN A 377 -25.35 1.12 -15.13
N THR A 378 -26.32 0.50 -14.46
CA THR A 378 -26.59 0.73 -13.05
C THR A 378 -26.01 -0.37 -12.14
N SER A 379 -25.40 -1.41 -12.72
CA SER A 379 -24.69 -2.42 -11.92
C SER A 379 -23.46 -1.83 -11.24
N PRO A 380 -23.09 -2.28 -10.04
CA PRO A 380 -21.89 -1.81 -9.36
C PRO A 380 -20.62 -2.00 -10.21
N ALA A 381 -20.47 -3.14 -10.85
CA ALA A 381 -19.33 -3.44 -11.70
C ALA A 381 -19.21 -2.43 -12.85
N PHE A 382 -20.29 -2.17 -13.60
CA PHE A 382 -20.26 -1.20 -14.69
C PHE A 382 -20.00 0.22 -14.19
N ALA A 383 -20.60 0.62 -13.07
CA ALA A 383 -20.47 1.98 -12.55
C ALA A 383 -19.07 2.29 -11.97
N HIS A 384 -18.33 1.27 -11.51
CA HIS A 384 -17.06 1.47 -10.82
C HIS A 384 -15.87 0.86 -11.55
N GLU A 385 -15.88 -0.45 -11.80
CA GLU A 385 -14.71 -1.16 -12.35
C GLU A 385 -14.59 -1.03 -13.86
N THR A 386 -15.67 -1.25 -14.58
CA THR A 386 -15.64 -1.33 -16.03
C THR A 386 -15.31 -0.02 -16.72
N VAL A 387 -15.58 1.11 -16.11
CA VAL A 387 -15.26 2.42 -16.67
C VAL A 387 -13.78 2.53 -16.96
N ARG A 388 -12.93 2.20 -16.00
CA ARG A 388 -11.48 2.35 -16.16
C ARG A 388 -10.85 1.21 -16.94
N SER A 389 -11.27 -0.03 -16.74
CA SER A 389 -10.73 -1.16 -17.51
C SER A 389 -11.11 -1.08 -18.99
N GLN A 390 -12.30 -0.55 -19.33
CA GLN A 390 -12.67 -0.27 -20.70
C GLN A 390 -11.86 0.88 -21.29
N ALA A 391 -11.61 1.93 -20.52
CA ALA A 391 -10.75 3.04 -20.93
C ALA A 391 -9.32 2.57 -21.19
N LYS A 392 -8.78 1.66 -20.39
CA LYS A 392 -7.45 1.04 -20.60
C LYS A 392 -7.33 0.40 -21.97
N SER A 393 -8.35 -0.33 -22.43
CA SER A 393 -8.32 -1.00 -23.74
C SER A 393 -8.26 -0.02 -24.91
N ALA A 394 -8.61 1.26 -24.68
CA ALA A 394 -8.47 2.30 -25.70
C ALA A 394 -7.00 2.58 -26.05
N ALA A 395 -6.08 2.33 -25.13
CA ALA A 395 -4.64 2.48 -25.36
C ALA A 395 -4.15 1.59 -26.53
N ASP A 396 -4.77 0.43 -26.73
CA ASP A 396 -4.45 -0.48 -27.84
C ASP A 396 -4.68 0.15 -29.21
N ASN A 397 -5.51 1.21 -29.28
CA ASN A 397 -5.78 1.93 -30.52
C ASN A 397 -4.67 2.91 -30.93
N LEU A 398 -3.75 3.25 -30.01
CA LEU A 398 -2.55 4.03 -30.30
C LEU A 398 -1.32 3.15 -30.14
N THR A 399 -0.68 2.76 -31.24
CA THR A 399 0.51 1.93 -31.22
C THR A 399 1.72 2.67 -31.72
N ILE A 400 2.86 2.47 -31.07
CA ILE A 400 4.15 3.08 -31.39
C ILE A 400 5.18 1.96 -31.48
N SER A 401 6.04 2.02 -32.50
CA SER A 401 7.19 1.12 -32.63
C SER A 401 8.41 1.86 -33.15
N ILE A 402 9.61 1.42 -32.74
CA ILE A 402 10.88 1.87 -33.30
C ILE A 402 11.27 0.89 -34.40
N GLU A 403 11.37 1.38 -35.63
CA GLU A 403 11.61 0.56 -36.82
C GLU A 403 13.09 0.53 -37.19
N ARG A 404 13.83 1.65 -37.01
CA ARG A 404 15.21 1.78 -37.40
C ARG A 404 15.95 2.80 -36.55
N VAL A 405 17.20 2.52 -36.27
CA VAL A 405 18.14 3.48 -35.63
C VAL A 405 19.44 3.45 -36.41
N GLU A 406 19.90 4.58 -36.93
CA GLU A 406 21.15 4.67 -37.67
C GLU A 406 21.86 6.02 -37.48
N ARG A 407 23.18 6.06 -37.73
CA ARG A 407 23.97 7.30 -37.82
C ARG A 407 23.92 7.81 -39.28
N ALA A 408 22.97 8.69 -39.56
CA ALA A 408 22.79 9.23 -40.90
C ALA A 408 23.73 10.40 -41.21
N ALA A 409 24.17 11.14 -40.20
CA ALA A 409 25.09 12.26 -40.36
C ALA A 409 26.05 12.33 -39.14
N PRO A 410 27.26 12.94 -39.31
CA PRO A 410 28.20 13.12 -38.19
C PRO A 410 27.55 13.91 -37.03
N GLY A 411 27.52 13.30 -35.83
CA GLY A 411 26.97 13.89 -34.64
C GLY A 411 25.44 13.73 -34.47
N PHE A 412 24.80 12.95 -35.34
CA PHE A 412 23.36 12.74 -35.28
C PHE A 412 23.00 11.27 -35.51
N ILE A 413 21.99 10.82 -34.77
CA ILE A 413 21.28 9.55 -34.96
C ILE A 413 19.89 9.85 -35.53
N GLU A 414 19.47 9.10 -36.52
CA GLU A 414 18.07 9.06 -36.95
C GLU A 414 17.37 7.85 -36.35
N VAL A 415 16.17 8.10 -35.81
CA VAL A 415 15.26 7.12 -35.25
C VAL A 415 13.98 7.14 -36.06
N ASP A 416 13.71 6.06 -36.76
CA ASP A 416 12.43 5.88 -37.46
C ASP A 416 11.43 5.24 -36.50
N MET A 417 10.32 5.91 -36.29
CA MET A 417 9.21 5.47 -35.45
C MET A 417 7.95 5.33 -36.28
N LEU A 418 7.21 4.25 -36.08
CA LEU A 418 5.91 4.05 -36.70
C LEU A 418 4.80 4.27 -35.66
N ILE A 419 3.96 5.27 -35.91
CA ILE A 419 2.83 5.63 -35.04
C ILE A 419 1.52 5.34 -35.80
N LYS A 420 0.65 4.54 -35.20
CA LYS A 420 -0.64 4.17 -35.78
C LYS A 420 -1.77 4.49 -34.81
N LEU A 421 -2.84 5.01 -35.36
CA LEU A 421 -4.11 5.24 -34.68
C LEU A 421 -5.16 4.31 -35.30
N TYR A 422 -5.82 3.48 -34.50
CA TYR A 422 -6.76 2.45 -34.96
C TYR A 422 -6.16 1.54 -36.08
N GLY A 423 -4.88 1.20 -35.94
CA GLY A 423 -4.16 0.36 -36.91
C GLY A 423 -3.71 1.05 -38.19
N ALA A 424 -4.13 2.30 -38.44
CA ALA A 424 -3.69 3.09 -39.58
C ALA A 424 -2.58 4.07 -39.20
N GLY A 425 -1.54 4.19 -40.06
CA GLY A 425 -0.49 5.18 -39.83
C GLY A 425 -1.03 6.60 -39.88
N ILE A 426 -0.67 7.43 -38.88
CA ILE A 426 -1.08 8.85 -38.85
C ILE A 426 -0.27 9.66 -39.83
N ALA A 427 -0.89 10.70 -40.43
CA ALA A 427 -0.19 11.53 -41.41
C ALA A 427 0.80 12.48 -40.76
N SER A 428 0.47 12.96 -39.56
CA SER A 428 1.33 13.80 -38.72
C SER A 428 0.95 13.64 -37.26
N PHE A 429 1.80 14.10 -36.33
CA PHE A 429 1.47 14.10 -34.92
C PHE A 429 0.29 15.01 -34.56
N ALA A 430 0.00 16.00 -35.45
CA ALA A 430 -1.17 16.85 -35.33
C ALA A 430 -2.49 16.04 -35.35
N ASP A 431 -2.53 14.88 -36.01
CA ASP A 431 -3.73 14.03 -36.06
C ASP A 431 -4.15 13.51 -34.63
N LEU A 432 -3.25 13.57 -33.64
CA LEU A 432 -3.55 13.26 -32.26
C LEU A 432 -3.96 14.50 -31.44
N ILE A 433 -3.56 15.70 -31.88
CA ILE A 433 -3.78 16.96 -31.15
C ILE A 433 -5.00 17.74 -31.72
N ASP A 434 -5.24 17.62 -33.00
CA ASP A 434 -6.33 18.25 -33.77
C ASP A 434 -6.89 17.21 -34.74
N PRO A 435 -7.61 16.18 -34.23
CA PRO A 435 -8.02 15.02 -35.02
C PRO A 435 -9.03 15.37 -36.16
N ASN A 436 -9.70 16.52 -36.09
CA ASN A 436 -10.67 16.98 -37.06
C ASN A 436 -10.09 18.00 -38.07
N GLY A 437 -8.87 18.53 -37.80
CA GLY A 437 -8.14 19.43 -38.68
C GLY A 437 -8.68 20.85 -38.75
N ASP A 438 -9.43 21.31 -37.76
CA ASP A 438 -10.06 22.65 -37.74
C ASP A 438 -9.18 23.71 -37.04
N THR A 439 -7.98 23.35 -36.62
CA THR A 439 -7.01 24.15 -35.85
C THR A 439 -7.37 24.40 -34.39
N ASP A 440 -8.46 23.82 -33.88
CA ASP A 440 -8.81 23.82 -32.47
C ASP A 440 -8.17 22.62 -31.77
N THR A 441 -7.14 22.85 -30.96
CA THR A 441 -6.48 21.80 -30.21
C THR A 441 -7.21 21.45 -28.91
N SER A 442 -8.39 21.99 -28.65
CA SER A 442 -9.19 21.66 -27.48
C SER A 442 -9.73 20.22 -27.56
N ASP A 443 -9.93 19.68 -28.75
CA ASP A 443 -10.40 18.33 -29.03
C ASP A 443 -9.28 17.27 -29.11
N SER A 444 -8.08 17.59 -28.60
CA SER A 444 -6.94 16.67 -28.53
C SER A 444 -7.28 15.34 -27.85
N LEU A 445 -6.81 14.26 -28.45
CA LEU A 445 -6.83 12.92 -27.85
C LEU A 445 -5.75 12.75 -26.78
N LEU A 446 -4.73 13.62 -26.76
CA LEU A 446 -3.64 13.64 -25.80
C LEU A 446 -3.89 14.73 -24.76
N LEU A 447 -3.88 14.36 -23.47
CA LEU A 447 -4.04 15.31 -22.37
C LEU A 447 -2.94 16.39 -22.39
N SER A 448 -1.70 15.97 -22.59
CA SER A 448 -0.53 16.86 -22.64
C SER A 448 -0.38 17.63 -23.95
N LYS A 449 -1.09 17.25 -25.04
CA LYS A 449 -0.95 17.76 -26.41
C LYS A 449 0.47 17.64 -26.98
N LYS A 450 1.25 16.68 -26.50
CA LYS A 450 2.65 16.45 -26.87
C LYS A 450 3.03 15.00 -26.60
N GLY A 451 4.19 14.61 -27.13
CA GLY A 451 4.84 13.35 -26.82
C GLY A 451 6.35 13.51 -26.89
N TYR A 452 7.08 12.70 -26.16
CA TYR A 452 8.53 12.72 -26.17
C TYR A 452 9.11 11.38 -26.60
N LEU A 453 10.19 11.43 -27.38
CA LEU A 453 11.20 10.40 -27.44
C LEU A 453 12.35 10.83 -26.51
N LEU A 454 12.54 10.12 -25.41
CA LEU A 454 13.66 10.30 -24.51
C LEU A 454 14.85 9.51 -25.02
N VAL A 455 16.01 10.15 -25.05
CA VAL A 455 17.25 9.55 -25.50
C VAL A 455 18.31 9.68 -24.42
N ASN A 456 18.89 8.57 -24.00
CA ASN A 456 19.94 8.56 -22.99
C ASN A 456 21.05 7.55 -23.32
N ASN A 457 22.14 7.63 -22.58
CA ASN A 457 23.31 6.76 -22.71
C ASN A 457 23.67 6.19 -21.33
N ASP A 458 23.73 4.86 -21.23
CA ASP A 458 24.27 4.16 -20.07
C ASP A 458 25.66 3.59 -20.39
N GLN A 459 26.69 4.09 -19.71
CA GLN A 459 28.06 3.57 -19.85
C GLN A 459 28.43 2.50 -18.80
N GLY A 460 27.42 1.84 -18.24
CA GLY A 460 27.58 0.79 -17.24
C GLY A 460 27.45 1.27 -15.80
N GLN A 461 27.20 2.57 -15.57
CA GLN A 461 27.01 3.20 -14.26
C GLN A 461 25.66 3.94 -14.15
N GLY A 462 24.72 3.71 -15.06
CA GLY A 462 23.49 4.46 -15.20
C GLY A 462 23.56 5.58 -16.22
N PHE A 463 22.46 6.31 -16.40
CA PHE A 463 22.34 7.33 -17.42
C PHE A 463 23.23 8.57 -17.12
N GLU A 464 23.90 9.08 -18.15
CA GLU A 464 24.94 10.11 -18.02
C GLU A 464 24.63 11.43 -18.70
N LEU A 465 23.59 11.51 -19.52
CA LEU A 465 23.29 12.74 -20.25
C LEU A 465 22.73 13.82 -19.32
N SER A 466 23.23 15.05 -19.50
CA SER A 466 22.76 16.23 -18.77
C SER A 466 21.24 16.38 -18.87
N TYR A 467 20.63 16.91 -17.84
CA TYR A 467 19.17 17.12 -17.77
C TYR A 467 18.33 15.83 -17.69
N GLY A 468 18.92 14.73 -17.33
CA GLY A 468 18.23 13.46 -17.27
C GLY A 468 18.25 12.74 -18.61
N ALA A 469 17.74 13.34 -19.69
CA ALA A 469 17.71 12.78 -21.04
C ALA A 469 17.70 13.89 -22.10
N ILE A 470 18.08 13.56 -23.34
CA ILE A 470 17.71 14.37 -24.51
C ILE A 470 16.21 14.14 -24.76
N GLN A 471 15.44 15.21 -24.80
CA GLN A 471 14.01 15.20 -25.03
C GLN A 471 13.74 15.63 -26.48
N VAL A 472 13.25 14.71 -27.29
CA VAL A 472 12.83 14.99 -28.67
C VAL A 472 11.32 15.07 -28.72
N HIS A 473 10.81 16.21 -29.12
CA HIS A 473 9.39 16.49 -29.20
C HIS A 473 8.80 15.83 -30.46
N LEU A 474 7.87 14.90 -30.30
CA LEU A 474 7.25 14.19 -31.42
C LEU A 474 6.30 15.10 -32.23
N GLU A 475 5.75 16.12 -31.61
CA GLU A 475 4.91 17.13 -32.26
C GLU A 475 5.70 18.14 -33.08
N ASP A 476 7.03 18.23 -32.95
CA ASP A 476 7.87 19.12 -33.72
C ASP A 476 8.26 18.48 -35.07
N ALA A 477 7.53 18.82 -36.11
CA ALA A 477 7.76 18.32 -37.47
C ALA A 477 9.12 18.73 -38.09
N ILE A 478 9.95 19.51 -37.39
CA ILE A 478 11.32 19.82 -37.81
C ILE A 478 12.30 18.76 -37.32
N THR A 479 12.12 18.33 -36.07
CA THR A 479 12.98 17.30 -35.45
C THR A 479 12.46 15.89 -35.67
N CYS A 480 11.12 15.70 -35.76
CA CYS A 480 10.48 14.42 -36.08
C CYS A 480 9.63 14.59 -37.34
N VAL A 481 10.22 14.33 -38.50
CA VAL A 481 9.61 14.57 -39.80
C VAL A 481 8.68 13.41 -40.19
N PRO A 482 7.36 13.65 -40.35
CA PRO A 482 6.44 12.60 -40.74
C PRO A 482 6.52 12.38 -42.28
N ASN A 483 6.36 11.11 -42.69
CA ASN A 483 6.29 10.76 -44.12
C ASN A 483 4.82 10.68 -44.67
N GLY A 484 3.83 10.98 -43.83
CA GLY A 484 2.42 10.94 -44.20
C GLY A 484 1.75 9.55 -44.14
N SER A 485 2.46 8.50 -43.70
CA SER A 485 1.93 7.12 -43.60
C SER A 485 2.25 6.46 -42.25
N GLY A 486 2.46 7.28 -41.24
CA GLY A 486 2.73 6.84 -39.86
C GLY A 486 4.19 6.73 -39.50
N LEU A 487 5.09 6.79 -40.48
CA LEU A 487 6.52 6.77 -40.20
C LEU A 487 7.03 8.20 -39.94
N PHE A 488 7.72 8.34 -38.79
CA PHE A 488 8.38 9.57 -38.35
C PHE A 488 9.89 9.32 -38.30
N THR A 489 10.68 10.16 -38.94
CA THR A 489 12.13 10.14 -38.78
C THR A 489 12.53 11.25 -37.83
N CYS A 490 12.93 10.87 -36.63
CA CYS A 490 13.39 11.79 -35.59
C CYS A 490 14.90 11.93 -35.61
N THR A 491 15.39 13.16 -35.74
CA THR A 491 16.84 13.46 -35.71
C THR A 491 17.26 13.82 -34.29
N VAL A 492 18.19 13.06 -33.75
CA VAL A 492 18.65 13.14 -32.36
C VAL A 492 20.14 13.45 -32.33
N THR A 493 20.60 14.29 -31.43
CA THR A 493 22.04 14.46 -31.17
C THR A 493 22.64 13.13 -30.74
N ASP A 494 23.71 12.68 -31.40
CA ASP A 494 24.40 11.43 -31.07
C ASP A 494 24.96 11.48 -29.64
N PRO A 495 24.50 10.63 -28.71
CA PRO A 495 24.95 10.65 -27.31
C PRO A 495 26.34 10.02 -27.11
N GLY A 496 27.01 9.59 -28.20
CA GLY A 496 28.36 9.02 -28.14
C GLY A 496 28.50 7.69 -28.88
N THR A 497 29.67 7.09 -28.74
CA THR A 497 30.01 5.85 -29.45
C THR A 497 30.29 4.67 -28.51
N THR A 498 30.10 4.86 -27.22
CA THR A 498 30.30 3.81 -26.20
C THR A 498 29.11 3.80 -25.24
N GLY A 499 28.80 2.60 -24.73
CA GLY A 499 27.67 2.40 -23.82
C GLY A 499 26.42 1.87 -24.53
N THR A 500 25.30 1.95 -23.84
CA THR A 500 23.98 1.54 -24.32
C THR A 500 23.09 2.75 -24.54
N LEU A 501 22.62 2.92 -25.75
CA LEU A 501 21.59 3.89 -26.11
C LEU A 501 20.26 3.41 -25.57
N SER A 502 19.59 4.24 -24.80
CA SER A 502 18.19 4.06 -24.38
C SER A 502 17.28 4.99 -25.18
N LEU A 503 16.25 4.44 -25.77
CA LEU A 503 15.18 5.14 -26.47
C LEU A 503 13.85 4.78 -25.81
N VAL A 504 13.15 5.77 -25.26
CA VAL A 504 11.87 5.56 -24.56
C VAL A 504 10.87 6.65 -24.92
N THR A 505 9.67 6.27 -25.33
CA THR A 505 8.58 7.26 -25.51
C THR A 505 7.86 7.50 -24.19
N THR A 506 7.36 8.71 -23.98
CA THR A 506 6.63 9.10 -22.76
C THR A 506 5.81 10.40 -22.96
N GLU A 507 5.11 10.81 -21.92
CA GLU A 507 4.27 12.01 -21.87
C GLU A 507 3.11 12.01 -22.89
N MET A 508 2.53 10.84 -23.14
CA MET A 508 1.39 10.65 -24.02
C MET A 508 0.18 10.06 -23.29
N PRO A 509 -0.30 10.63 -22.16
CA PRO A 509 -1.55 10.19 -21.59
C PRO A 509 -2.68 10.52 -22.58
N ILE A 510 -3.49 9.53 -22.92
CA ILE A 510 -4.60 9.62 -23.88
C ILE A 510 -5.93 9.68 -23.17
N CYS A 511 -6.92 10.30 -23.80
CA CYS A 511 -8.27 10.38 -23.27
C CYS A 511 -9.18 9.37 -23.96
N ALA A 512 -9.91 8.64 -23.15
CA ALA A 512 -10.79 7.55 -23.59
C ALA A 512 -12.17 7.68 -22.95
N ASN A 513 -13.19 7.12 -23.61
CA ASN A 513 -14.52 7.05 -23.05
C ASN A 513 -14.66 5.84 -22.12
N GLY A 514 -14.63 6.05 -20.82
CA GLY A 514 -14.81 4.99 -19.84
C GLY A 514 -16.21 4.33 -19.82
N LYS A 515 -17.18 4.86 -20.58
CA LYS A 515 -18.51 4.25 -20.72
C LYS A 515 -18.72 3.56 -22.08
N SER A 516 -17.68 3.49 -22.91
CA SER A 516 -17.75 2.83 -24.21
C SER A 516 -17.22 1.39 -24.10
N ALA A 517 -18.04 0.42 -24.46
CA ALA A 517 -17.58 -0.95 -24.55
C ALA A 517 -16.55 -1.10 -25.68
N GLY A 518 -15.28 -1.35 -25.33
CA GLY A 518 -14.15 -1.46 -26.25
C GLY A 518 -13.23 -0.23 -26.27
N GLY A 519 -13.49 0.77 -25.44
CA GLY A 519 -12.57 1.88 -25.18
C GLY A 519 -12.34 2.79 -26.39
N ASP A 520 -13.28 3.65 -26.73
CA ASP A 520 -13.06 4.65 -27.76
C ASP A 520 -12.17 5.79 -27.27
N LEU A 521 -11.20 6.20 -28.08
CA LEU A 521 -10.47 7.45 -27.86
C LEU A 521 -11.41 8.63 -28.11
N ILE A 522 -11.39 9.60 -27.22
CA ILE A 522 -12.23 10.80 -27.29
C ILE A 522 -11.40 12.04 -26.99
N ALA A 523 -11.94 13.20 -27.34
CA ALA A 523 -11.34 14.48 -26.97
C ALA A 523 -11.22 14.61 -25.45
N CYS A 524 -10.08 15.08 -24.94
CA CYS A 524 -9.86 15.27 -23.52
C CYS A 524 -10.79 16.33 -22.88
N ASN A 525 -11.43 17.18 -23.68
CA ASN A 525 -12.43 18.14 -23.25
C ASN A 525 -13.87 17.71 -23.59
N ALA A 526 -14.08 16.44 -23.96
CA ALA A 526 -15.41 15.96 -24.31
C ALA A 526 -16.42 16.24 -23.17
N VAL A 527 -17.64 16.58 -23.54
CA VAL A 527 -18.70 16.85 -22.56
C VAL A 527 -19.16 15.53 -21.97
N GLU A 528 -19.07 15.41 -20.67
CA GLU A 528 -19.53 14.23 -19.97
C GLU A 528 -21.05 14.18 -19.88
N ASP A 529 -21.61 13.00 -20.12
CA ASP A 529 -23.04 12.73 -20.05
C ASP A 529 -23.34 11.27 -19.60
N ALA A 530 -24.55 10.80 -19.86
CA ALA A 530 -24.94 9.44 -19.51
C ALA A 530 -24.12 8.35 -20.27
N TYR A 531 -23.50 8.69 -21.40
CA TYR A 531 -22.82 7.76 -22.31
C TYR A 531 -21.34 8.09 -22.50
N THR A 532 -20.89 9.20 -21.95
CA THR A 532 -19.54 9.74 -22.11
C THR A 532 -18.95 10.09 -20.76
N GLN A 533 -17.81 9.50 -20.43
CA GLN A 533 -16.98 9.88 -19.29
C GLN A 533 -15.52 9.90 -19.75
N VAL A 534 -14.86 11.02 -19.53
CA VAL A 534 -13.45 11.18 -19.91
C VAL A 534 -12.56 10.52 -18.87
N GLU A 535 -11.91 9.45 -19.26
CA GLU A 535 -10.86 8.80 -18.45
C GLU A 535 -9.50 9.01 -19.14
N VAL A 536 -8.49 9.29 -18.33
CA VAL A 536 -7.11 9.44 -18.81
C VAL A 536 -6.37 8.12 -18.55
N VAL A 537 -5.83 7.55 -19.61
CA VAL A 537 -5.07 6.31 -19.56
C VAL A 537 -3.69 6.48 -20.20
N PRO A 538 -2.66 5.70 -19.80
CA PRO A 538 -1.35 5.77 -20.44
C PRO A 538 -1.42 5.22 -21.86
N ALA A 539 -0.66 5.83 -22.78
CA ALA A 539 -0.37 5.18 -24.06
C ALA A 539 0.58 3.99 -23.83
N HIS A 540 0.55 3.02 -24.73
CA HIS A 540 1.58 1.98 -24.76
C HIS A 540 2.89 2.58 -25.26
N ASN A 541 3.69 3.08 -24.34
CA ASN A 541 5.02 3.62 -24.63
C ASN A 541 5.96 2.51 -25.10
N VAL A 542 6.90 2.87 -25.96
CA VAL A 542 7.93 1.93 -26.45
C VAL A 542 9.26 2.22 -25.79
N LYS A 543 9.98 1.15 -25.44
CA LYS A 543 11.38 1.21 -25.02
C LYS A 543 12.25 0.32 -25.89
N ALA A 544 13.44 0.79 -26.22
CA ALA A 544 14.43 0.02 -26.98
C ALA A 544 15.85 0.41 -26.58
N TYR A 545 16.73 -0.57 -26.63
CA TYR A 545 18.14 -0.43 -26.25
C TYR A 545 19.05 -0.86 -27.38
N TYR A 546 20.11 -0.09 -27.64
CA TYR A 546 21.06 -0.33 -28.71
C TYR A 546 22.50 -0.16 -28.22
N ASN A 547 23.42 -0.97 -28.75
CA ASN A 547 24.85 -0.79 -28.53
C ASN A 547 25.34 0.46 -29.27
N LEU A 548 25.86 1.46 -28.57
CA LEU A 548 26.31 2.71 -29.19
C LEU A 548 27.50 2.57 -30.15
N ASN A 549 28.25 1.49 -30.10
CA ASN A 549 29.35 1.25 -31.03
C ASN A 549 28.89 1.01 -32.48
N ASP A 550 27.80 0.28 -32.68
CA ASP A 550 27.31 -0.16 -34.00
C ASP A 550 25.81 -0.02 -34.22
N LEU A 551 25.07 0.47 -33.20
CA LEU A 551 23.62 0.58 -33.16
C LEU A 551 22.86 -0.75 -33.37
N SER A 552 23.51 -1.88 -33.07
CA SER A 552 22.82 -3.17 -32.97
C SER A 552 21.91 -3.19 -31.72
N PRO A 553 20.78 -3.93 -31.75
CA PRO A 553 19.95 -4.10 -30.55
C PRO A 553 20.74 -4.68 -29.37
N ALA A 554 20.63 -4.06 -28.19
CA ALA A 554 21.28 -4.52 -26.96
C ALA A 554 20.30 -5.43 -26.18
N THR A 555 20.16 -6.68 -26.65
CA THR A 555 19.18 -7.65 -26.14
C THR A 555 19.52 -8.19 -24.74
N ASP A 556 20.72 -8.00 -24.28
CA ASP A 556 21.25 -8.40 -22.98
C ASP A 556 21.37 -7.25 -21.97
N TYR A 557 20.89 -6.06 -22.34
CA TYR A 557 20.88 -4.93 -21.42
C TYR A 557 19.88 -5.18 -20.29
N VAL A 558 20.33 -4.96 -19.06
CA VAL A 558 19.50 -5.02 -17.84
C VAL A 558 19.32 -3.63 -17.28
N GLU A 559 18.10 -3.21 -17.15
CA GLU A 559 17.75 -1.93 -16.53
C GLU A 559 18.20 -1.89 -15.07
N LYS A 560 18.76 -0.74 -14.67
CA LYS A 560 19.21 -0.51 -13.30
C LYS A 560 18.11 0.16 -12.50
N PHE A 561 17.22 -0.64 -12.01
CA PHE A 561 16.11 -0.22 -11.18
C PHE A 561 16.08 -1.08 -9.91
N GLY A 562 16.17 -0.45 -8.74
CA GLY A 562 16.33 -1.16 -7.46
C GLY A 562 15.05 -1.79 -6.92
N ALA A 563 13.90 -1.51 -7.52
CA ALA A 563 12.59 -2.04 -7.16
C ALA A 563 11.94 -2.68 -8.40
N THR A 564 10.77 -3.30 -8.26
CA THR A 564 9.97 -3.76 -9.40
C THR A 564 8.79 -2.83 -9.63
N MET A 565 8.31 -2.70 -10.87
CA MET A 565 7.06 -1.96 -11.11
C MET A 565 5.88 -2.61 -10.41
N GLU A 566 5.87 -3.96 -10.30
CA GLU A 566 4.87 -4.71 -9.55
C GLU A 566 4.82 -4.29 -8.07
N SER A 567 5.96 -4.10 -7.42
CA SER A 567 6.01 -3.60 -6.04
C SER A 567 5.39 -2.21 -5.90
N CYS A 568 5.57 -1.35 -6.90
CA CYS A 568 4.92 -0.03 -6.91
C CYS A 568 3.41 -0.13 -7.10
N THR A 569 2.96 -1.01 -8.02
CA THR A 569 1.54 -1.15 -8.38
C THR A 569 0.72 -1.91 -7.33
N ASN A 570 1.36 -2.56 -6.36
CA ASN A 570 0.65 -3.08 -5.18
C ASN A 570 -0.10 -1.96 -4.43
N CYS A 571 0.49 -0.76 -4.35
CA CYS A 571 -0.11 0.38 -3.67
C CYS A 571 -0.62 1.45 -4.65
N HIS A 572 0.04 1.64 -5.78
CA HIS A 572 -0.33 2.58 -6.83
C HIS A 572 -1.13 1.86 -7.93
N ASP A 573 -1.91 2.63 -8.65
CA ASP A 573 -2.68 2.09 -9.75
C ASP A 573 -1.74 1.58 -10.87
N ASP A 574 -2.02 0.40 -11.42
CA ASP A 574 -1.30 -0.15 -12.56
C ASP A 574 -1.59 0.59 -13.88
N ASP A 575 -2.50 1.58 -13.85
CA ASP A 575 -2.85 2.44 -14.98
C ASP A 575 -1.82 3.53 -15.28
N GLY A 576 -0.70 3.54 -14.56
CA GLY A 576 0.43 4.46 -14.78
C GLY A 576 0.56 5.55 -13.73
N PHE A 577 1.79 6.03 -13.59
CA PHE A 577 2.15 7.07 -12.63
C PHE A 577 2.07 8.46 -13.28
N HIS A 578 1.68 9.46 -12.48
CA HIS A 578 1.59 10.85 -12.94
C HIS A 578 0.71 11.03 -14.20
N MET A 579 -0.48 10.41 -14.21
CA MET A 579 -1.40 10.40 -15.37
C MET A 579 -1.74 11.78 -15.90
N THR A 580 -1.79 12.80 -15.05
CA THR A 580 -2.04 14.17 -15.47
C THR A 580 -0.91 14.79 -16.31
N ARG A 581 0.27 14.15 -16.35
CA ARG A 581 1.44 14.69 -17.03
C ARG A 581 2.23 13.66 -17.83
N HIS A 582 2.62 12.55 -17.22
CA HIS A 582 3.58 11.61 -17.83
C HIS A 582 2.90 10.35 -18.36
N GLY A 583 1.96 9.76 -17.63
CA GLY A 583 1.34 8.49 -17.97
C GLY A 583 2.37 7.34 -18.01
N ALA A 584 3.32 7.32 -17.06
CA ALA A 584 4.39 6.34 -17.05
C ALA A 584 3.89 5.00 -16.51
N THR A 585 4.20 3.92 -17.23
CA THR A 585 3.87 2.53 -16.87
C THR A 585 5.10 1.65 -16.67
N ASP A 586 6.30 2.18 -16.97
CA ASP A 586 7.54 1.41 -16.94
C ASP A 586 8.67 2.18 -16.26
N SER A 587 9.56 1.45 -15.58
CA SER A 587 10.72 2.02 -14.89
C SER A 587 11.65 2.81 -15.81
N ALA A 588 11.76 2.41 -17.08
CA ALA A 588 12.59 3.09 -18.06
C ALA A 588 12.09 4.51 -18.34
N GLU A 589 10.79 4.74 -18.35
CA GLU A 589 10.21 6.07 -18.51
C GLU A 589 10.59 7.00 -17.36
N CYS A 590 10.64 6.45 -16.14
CA CYS A 590 11.06 7.19 -14.95
C CYS A 590 12.56 7.46 -14.94
N THR A 591 13.39 6.41 -15.08
CA THR A 591 14.84 6.48 -14.88
C THR A 591 15.58 7.26 -15.97
N ASN A 592 15.02 7.33 -17.18
CA ASN A 592 15.59 8.17 -18.24
C ASN A 592 15.62 9.66 -17.87
N CYS A 593 14.65 10.15 -17.07
CA CYS A 593 14.62 11.52 -16.58
C CYS A 593 15.04 11.66 -15.11
N HIS A 594 14.61 10.71 -14.26
CA HIS A 594 14.86 10.74 -12.82
C HIS A 594 16.16 9.99 -12.48
N ASN A 595 17.27 10.57 -12.87
CA ASN A 595 18.62 10.02 -12.68
C ASN A 595 19.59 11.06 -12.04
N ALA A 596 20.83 10.66 -11.81
CA ALA A 596 21.85 11.42 -11.11
C ALA A 596 22.18 12.79 -11.73
N THR A 597 21.91 12.97 -13.03
CA THR A 597 22.25 14.20 -13.77
C THR A 597 21.16 15.28 -13.68
N ARG A 598 20.08 15.03 -12.95
CA ARG A 598 18.97 15.96 -12.79
C ARG A 598 18.71 16.30 -11.33
N ALA A 599 18.51 17.57 -11.02
CA ALA A 599 18.00 18.05 -9.74
C ALA A 599 16.49 18.27 -9.80
N ALA A 600 15.80 18.14 -8.67
CA ALA A 600 14.40 18.50 -8.58
C ALA A 600 14.19 20.02 -8.74
N TYR A 601 12.98 20.41 -9.09
CA TYR A 601 12.57 21.82 -9.10
C TYR A 601 12.77 22.50 -7.73
N TYR A 602 12.59 21.74 -6.66
CA TYR A 602 12.73 22.22 -5.28
C TYR A 602 14.18 22.23 -4.84
N VAL A 603 14.55 23.33 -4.17
CA VAL A 603 15.91 23.58 -3.72
C VAL A 603 16.39 22.48 -2.76
N GLY A 604 17.56 21.95 -3.04
CA GLY A 604 18.24 20.96 -2.23
C GLY A 604 17.79 19.51 -2.45
N ARG A 605 16.81 19.27 -3.32
CA ARG A 605 16.35 17.91 -3.60
C ARG A 605 16.99 17.32 -4.85
N PRO A 606 17.52 16.10 -4.76
CA PRO A 606 17.78 15.30 -5.95
C PRO A 606 16.48 14.94 -6.68
N ALA A 607 16.57 14.76 -7.99
CA ALA A 607 15.46 14.26 -8.77
C ALA A 607 15.57 12.77 -9.08
N ASP A 608 16.68 12.12 -8.74
CA ASP A 608 16.83 10.69 -8.95
C ASP A 608 15.90 9.89 -8.06
N LEU A 609 15.44 8.73 -8.58
CA LEU A 609 14.39 7.94 -7.91
C LEU A 609 14.81 7.44 -6.53
N LYS A 610 16.08 7.05 -6.33
CA LYS A 610 16.56 6.56 -5.03
C LYS A 610 16.42 7.56 -3.89
N SER A 611 16.56 8.86 -4.19
CA SER A 611 16.31 9.92 -3.21
C SER A 611 14.83 10.29 -3.15
N HIS A 612 14.24 10.50 -4.33
CA HIS A 612 12.90 11.07 -4.44
C HIS A 612 11.84 10.15 -3.83
N VAL A 613 11.83 8.87 -4.21
CA VAL A 613 10.88 7.88 -3.72
C VAL A 613 11.03 7.68 -2.20
N HIS A 614 12.25 7.47 -1.70
CA HIS A 614 12.48 7.28 -0.27
C HIS A 614 12.06 8.50 0.55
N THR A 615 12.41 9.71 0.12
CA THR A 615 12.04 10.95 0.84
C THR A 615 10.53 11.14 0.92
N LEU A 616 9.80 10.86 -0.18
CA LEU A 616 8.34 10.99 -0.22
C LEU A 616 7.67 9.96 0.69
N HIS A 617 8.02 8.69 0.56
CA HIS A 617 7.38 7.62 1.34
C HIS A 617 7.73 7.67 2.83
N ALA A 618 8.94 8.10 3.17
CA ALA A 618 9.32 8.33 4.56
C ALA A 618 8.67 9.58 5.19
N ASN A 619 7.88 10.33 4.42
CA ASN A 619 7.30 11.60 4.85
C ASN A 619 8.36 12.55 5.47
N ASN A 620 9.54 12.54 4.88
CA ASN A 620 10.70 13.25 5.43
C ASN A 620 10.91 14.63 4.79
N ASP A 621 9.87 15.17 4.17
CA ASP A 621 9.85 16.52 3.65
C ASP A 621 8.48 17.16 3.83
N SER A 622 8.38 18.03 4.81
CA SER A 622 7.15 18.73 5.19
C SER A 622 6.52 19.58 4.07
N SER A 623 7.26 19.86 2.98
CA SER A 623 6.72 20.64 1.85
C SER A 623 6.04 19.77 0.78
N HIS A 624 6.19 18.43 0.85
CA HIS A 624 5.55 17.43 -0.02
C HIS A 624 5.24 16.16 0.77
N ALA A 625 4.85 16.35 2.02
CA ALA A 625 4.48 15.25 2.90
C ALA A 625 3.34 14.43 2.27
N MET A 626 3.54 13.15 2.12
CA MET A 626 2.43 12.22 2.03
C MET A 626 1.73 12.21 3.39
N ASP A 627 0.41 12.15 3.41
CA ASP A 627 -0.33 12.18 4.68
C ASP A 627 -0.01 11.00 5.61
N SER A 628 0.32 9.85 5.06
CA SER A 628 0.96 8.72 5.76
C SER A 628 1.28 7.57 4.78
N TYR A 629 2.41 6.94 4.95
CA TYR A 629 2.68 5.62 4.40
C TYR A 629 1.80 4.59 5.16
N PRO A 630 1.11 3.69 4.46
CA PRO A 630 0.13 2.79 5.11
C PRO A 630 0.76 1.66 5.93
N GLY A 631 1.98 1.24 5.58
CA GLY A 631 2.74 0.19 6.26
C GLY A 631 3.89 0.72 7.12
N ASN A 632 4.86 -0.15 7.41
CA ASN A 632 6.11 0.23 8.05
C ASN A 632 7.17 0.54 6.99
N ILE A 633 7.53 1.81 6.81
CA ILE A 633 8.55 2.24 5.83
C ILE A 633 9.92 1.60 6.06
N GLU A 634 10.17 0.99 7.20
CA GLU A 634 11.39 0.25 7.49
C GLU A 634 11.44 -1.12 6.80
N THR A 635 10.30 -1.61 6.27
CA THR A 635 10.19 -2.89 5.56
C THR A 635 10.65 -2.71 4.11
N CYS A 636 11.94 -2.81 3.85
CA CYS A 636 12.54 -2.63 2.52
C CYS A 636 11.98 -3.61 1.47
N THR A 637 11.59 -4.81 1.90
CA THR A 637 11.03 -5.87 1.05
C THR A 637 9.65 -5.56 0.46
N ALA A 638 8.95 -4.55 0.97
CA ALA A 638 7.71 -4.07 0.37
C ALA A 638 7.92 -3.52 -1.06
N CYS A 639 9.11 -2.96 -1.32
CA CYS A 639 9.46 -2.35 -2.61
C CYS A 639 10.61 -3.06 -3.31
N HIS A 640 11.57 -3.59 -2.55
CA HIS A 640 12.80 -4.19 -3.07
C HIS A 640 12.76 -5.71 -3.00
N THR A 641 13.27 -6.38 -4.03
CA THR A 641 13.58 -7.81 -3.94
C THR A 641 14.78 -8.04 -3.03
N GLU A 642 14.91 -9.23 -2.46
CA GLU A 642 15.82 -9.59 -1.38
C GLU A 642 17.30 -9.18 -1.58
N ASP A 643 17.78 -9.07 -2.82
CA ASP A 643 19.15 -8.70 -3.15
C ASP A 643 19.33 -7.23 -3.52
N GLN A 644 18.29 -6.41 -3.51
CA GLN A 644 18.32 -5.05 -4.06
C GLN A 644 18.56 -3.94 -3.00
N TYR A 645 18.44 -4.27 -1.72
CA TYR A 645 18.70 -3.34 -0.61
C TYR A 645 19.95 -3.70 0.21
N ASP A 646 20.74 -4.67 -0.25
CA ASP A 646 21.97 -5.10 0.41
C ASP A 646 23.04 -4.00 0.43
N ILE A 647 23.78 -3.90 1.52
CA ILE A 647 24.94 -3.02 1.68
C ILE A 647 26.21 -3.88 1.61
N PRO A 648 27.21 -3.54 0.76
CA PRO A 648 27.32 -2.33 -0.06
C PRO A 648 26.39 -2.32 -1.25
N LEU A 649 25.85 -1.18 -1.57
CA LEU A 649 25.06 -0.97 -2.78
C LEU A 649 25.82 -1.44 -4.03
N ALA A 650 25.08 -1.79 -5.06
CA ALA A 650 25.67 -2.23 -6.33
C ALA A 650 26.75 -1.24 -6.80
N LYS A 651 27.90 -1.75 -7.23
CA LYS A 651 29.10 -0.97 -7.62
C LYS A 651 28.87 0.13 -8.66
N ASN A 652 27.69 0.16 -9.25
CA ASN A 652 27.29 1.02 -10.36
C ASN A 652 26.31 2.13 -9.94
N MET A 653 26.06 2.30 -8.66
CA MET A 653 25.14 3.33 -8.21
C MET A 653 25.86 4.69 -8.20
N ARG A 654 25.30 5.65 -8.91
CA ARG A 654 25.80 7.01 -9.00
C ARG A 654 25.42 7.86 -7.78
N SER A 655 26.24 8.88 -7.51
CA SER A 655 25.89 10.01 -6.66
C SER A 655 24.62 10.71 -7.14
N SER A 656 23.99 11.50 -6.31
CA SER A 656 22.77 12.24 -6.63
C SER A 656 23.04 13.73 -6.80
N GLY A 657 22.46 14.30 -7.86
CA GLY A 657 22.57 15.73 -8.15
C GLY A 657 21.42 16.54 -7.52
N ALA A 658 21.78 17.61 -6.81
CA ALA A 658 20.84 18.58 -6.27
C ALA A 658 21.23 20.01 -6.69
N ARG A 659 20.41 21.01 -6.37
CA ARG A 659 20.73 22.41 -6.60
C ARG A 659 20.40 23.28 -5.40
N THR A 660 21.19 24.33 -5.22
CA THR A 660 21.07 25.25 -4.09
C THR A 660 20.19 26.48 -4.39
N VAL A 661 19.77 26.67 -5.62
CA VAL A 661 19.01 27.85 -6.07
C VAL A 661 17.73 27.40 -6.77
N ALA A 662 16.62 28.04 -6.43
CA ALA A 662 15.35 27.84 -7.14
C ALA A 662 15.44 28.45 -8.56
N ASP A 663 15.35 27.59 -9.57
CA ASP A 663 15.39 27.96 -10.98
C ASP A 663 14.57 26.94 -11.76
N TYR A 664 14.06 27.29 -12.94
CA TYR A 664 13.45 26.33 -13.88
C TYR A 664 14.48 25.37 -14.48
N ASN A 665 15.77 25.76 -14.45
CA ASN A 665 16.86 24.92 -14.86
C ASN A 665 17.14 23.83 -13.80
N THR A 666 16.94 22.58 -14.15
CA THR A 666 17.12 21.42 -13.25
C THR A 666 18.55 20.85 -13.27
N THR A 667 19.54 21.60 -13.80
CA THR A 667 20.95 21.20 -13.77
C THR A 667 21.48 21.21 -12.32
N PRO A 668 22.01 20.09 -11.81
CA PRO A 668 22.63 20.05 -10.50
C PRO A 668 23.86 20.96 -10.42
N ASN A 669 24.05 21.59 -9.26
CA ASN A 669 25.28 22.29 -8.90
C ASN A 669 25.90 21.74 -7.61
N MET A 670 25.36 20.66 -7.10
CA MET A 670 25.81 20.00 -5.89
C MET A 670 25.52 18.49 -5.99
N PHE A 671 26.44 17.67 -5.50
CA PHE A 671 26.35 16.22 -5.60
C PHE A 671 26.59 15.57 -4.22
N ILE A 672 25.89 14.47 -4.00
CA ILE A 672 25.88 13.70 -2.75
C ILE A 672 26.25 12.26 -3.11
N SER A 673 27.10 11.62 -2.31
CA SER A 673 27.54 10.26 -2.57
C SER A 673 26.38 9.24 -2.50
N PRO A 674 26.51 8.08 -3.18
CA PRO A 674 25.40 7.17 -3.42
C PRO A 674 24.69 6.66 -2.16
N MET A 675 25.46 6.14 -1.19
CA MET A 675 24.91 5.56 0.04
C MET A 675 24.30 6.63 0.94
N VAL A 676 25.00 7.74 1.09
CA VAL A 676 24.50 8.91 1.85
C VAL A 676 23.15 9.35 1.32
N THR A 677 22.96 9.42 0.01
CA THR A 677 21.68 9.84 -0.56
C THR A 677 20.53 8.95 -0.13
N VAL A 678 20.71 7.62 -0.19
CA VAL A 678 19.68 6.65 0.21
C VAL A 678 19.37 6.80 1.69
N CYS A 679 20.38 6.65 2.55
CA CYS A 679 20.18 6.65 4.00
C CYS A 679 19.67 8.00 4.53
N ALA A 680 20.22 9.11 4.01
CA ALA A 680 19.82 10.45 4.42
C ALA A 680 18.39 10.80 4.05
N SER A 681 17.81 10.17 3.01
CA SER A 681 16.41 10.37 2.61
C SER A 681 15.41 10.03 3.72
N CYS A 682 15.76 9.07 4.60
CA CYS A 682 14.96 8.69 5.76
C CYS A 682 15.51 9.23 7.08
N HIS A 683 16.84 9.20 7.26
CA HIS A 683 17.49 9.47 8.56
C HIS A 683 17.79 10.95 8.86
N ILE A 684 17.71 11.85 7.86
CA ILE A 684 17.87 13.30 8.07
C ILE A 684 16.52 13.99 7.91
N LYS A 685 15.92 14.35 9.02
CA LYS A 685 14.54 14.85 9.10
C LYS A 685 14.41 16.26 8.55
N ASP A 686 13.42 16.48 7.66
CA ASP A 686 13.01 17.79 7.13
C ASP A 686 14.14 18.67 6.55
N MET A 687 15.26 18.06 6.19
CA MET A 687 16.41 18.73 5.59
C MET A 687 16.73 18.09 4.24
N PRO A 688 16.43 18.77 3.12
CA PRO A 688 16.85 18.31 1.81
C PRO A 688 18.37 18.13 1.74
N VAL A 689 18.82 16.94 1.34
CA VAL A 689 20.25 16.54 1.41
C VAL A 689 21.20 17.45 0.62
N GLY A 690 20.72 18.08 -0.46
CA GLY A 690 21.48 19.06 -1.22
C GLY A 690 21.64 20.44 -0.53
N LEU A 691 21.05 20.64 0.64
CA LEU A 691 21.27 21.82 1.49
C LEU A 691 22.28 21.58 2.62
N ILE A 692 22.99 20.45 2.56
CA ILE A 692 24.07 20.11 3.47
C ILE A 692 25.41 20.36 2.75
N ALA A 693 26.23 21.22 3.30
CA ALA A 693 27.55 21.55 2.73
C ALA A 693 28.56 20.40 2.92
N ALA A 694 29.70 20.47 2.23
CA ALA A 694 30.72 19.42 2.27
C ALA A 694 31.34 19.22 3.68
N ASP A 695 31.26 20.20 4.56
CA ASP A 695 31.69 20.13 5.96
C ASP A 695 30.57 19.65 6.91
N GLY A 696 29.42 19.29 6.39
CA GLY A 696 28.25 18.85 7.15
C GLY A 696 27.37 19.99 7.67
N THR A 697 27.69 21.25 7.36
CA THR A 697 26.86 22.39 7.78
C THR A 697 25.53 22.40 7.04
N MET A 698 24.42 22.38 7.78
CA MET A 698 23.07 22.52 7.23
C MET A 698 22.74 23.98 6.88
N ASP A 699 21.91 24.18 5.86
CA ASP A 699 21.41 25.51 5.48
C ASP A 699 20.68 26.20 6.66
N ALA A 700 21.09 27.43 6.99
CA ALA A 700 20.60 28.16 8.16
C ALA A 700 19.08 28.49 8.08
N ALA A 701 18.57 28.75 6.87
CA ALA A 701 17.15 29.09 6.69
C ALA A 701 16.26 27.87 6.94
N ARG A 702 16.71 26.68 6.53
CA ARG A 702 16.00 25.41 6.80
C ARG A 702 16.16 24.97 8.26
N GLN A 703 17.34 25.17 8.85
CA GLN A 703 17.57 24.91 10.27
C GLN A 703 16.59 25.69 11.17
N ALA A 704 16.27 26.94 10.81
CA ALA A 704 15.33 27.77 11.57
C ALA A 704 13.89 27.19 11.65
N GLY A 705 13.53 26.30 10.73
CA GLY A 705 12.24 25.58 10.73
C GLY A 705 12.21 24.32 11.59
N LEU A 706 13.37 23.84 12.06
CA LEU A 706 13.50 22.60 12.82
C LEU A 706 13.47 22.81 14.33
N SER A 707 13.02 21.81 15.08
CA SER A 707 13.20 21.82 16.54
C SER A 707 14.68 21.62 16.93
N ALA A 708 15.06 22.08 18.10
CA ALA A 708 16.43 21.87 18.62
C ALA A 708 16.81 20.39 18.70
N ASN A 709 15.86 19.52 18.99
CA ASN A 709 16.07 18.07 19.03
C ASN A 709 16.30 17.50 17.62
N ASP A 710 15.54 17.94 16.62
CA ASP A 710 15.72 17.50 15.23
C ASP A 710 17.07 17.97 14.67
N ILE A 711 17.47 19.21 14.96
CA ILE A 711 18.79 19.73 14.59
C ILE A 711 19.92 18.87 15.22
N ALA A 712 19.79 18.53 16.50
CA ALA A 712 20.80 17.72 17.18
C ALA A 712 20.85 16.27 16.62
N ALA A 713 19.71 15.70 16.30
CA ALA A 713 19.61 14.39 15.67
C ALA A 713 20.22 14.39 14.26
N ASN A 714 19.85 15.35 13.42
CA ASN A 714 20.40 15.51 12.07
C ASN A 714 21.92 15.68 12.10
N ASN A 715 22.46 16.55 12.97
CA ASN A 715 23.91 16.76 13.11
C ASN A 715 24.65 15.46 13.47
N LYS A 716 24.07 14.65 14.34
CA LYS A 716 24.65 13.35 14.73
C LYS A 716 24.72 12.39 13.55
N VAL A 717 23.65 12.31 12.76
CA VAL A 717 23.58 11.46 11.56
C VAL A 717 24.56 11.95 10.49
N ILE A 718 24.56 13.24 10.18
CA ILE A 718 25.46 13.86 9.19
C ILE A 718 26.92 13.60 9.58
N THR A 719 27.29 13.84 10.85
CA THR A 719 28.64 13.59 11.34
C THR A 719 29.04 12.13 11.15
N HIS A 720 28.17 11.19 11.54
CA HIS A 720 28.40 9.76 11.35
C HIS A 720 28.63 9.40 9.87
N MET A 721 27.81 9.92 8.97
CA MET A 721 27.94 9.66 7.53
C MET A 721 29.27 10.20 6.97
N ILE A 722 29.70 11.39 7.38
CA ILE A 722 30.99 11.99 6.96
C ILE A 722 32.18 11.18 7.54
N GLU A 723 32.15 10.83 8.81
CA GLU A 723 33.21 10.04 9.47
C GLU A 723 33.36 8.64 8.85
N THR A 724 32.31 8.10 8.23
CA THR A 724 32.33 6.82 7.54
C THR A 724 32.59 6.93 6.03
N GLY A 725 33.01 8.09 5.56
CA GLY A 725 33.44 8.32 4.18
C GLY A 725 32.38 8.81 3.22
N GLY A 726 31.19 9.11 3.70
CA GLY A 726 30.10 9.72 2.92
C GLY A 726 30.41 11.18 2.60
N LEU A 727 29.99 11.65 1.42
CA LEU A 727 30.24 12.97 0.91
C LEU A 727 28.94 13.75 0.65
N PHE A 728 28.86 14.94 1.20
CA PHE A 728 27.82 15.92 0.90
C PHE A 728 28.42 17.06 0.06
N GLY A 729 27.59 17.81 -0.62
CA GLY A 729 27.91 19.12 -1.17
C GLY A 729 29.10 19.16 -2.14
N GLN A 730 29.35 18.11 -2.88
CA GLN A 730 30.47 18.06 -3.83
C GLN A 730 30.16 18.89 -5.08
N ALA A 731 31.17 19.52 -5.66
CA ALA A 731 31.01 20.40 -6.82
C ALA A 731 30.76 19.63 -8.12
N THR A 732 31.20 18.36 -8.21
CA THR A 732 31.01 17.52 -9.40
C THR A 732 30.53 16.14 -9.01
N MET A 733 29.83 15.51 -9.95
CA MET A 733 29.37 14.14 -9.81
C MET A 733 30.55 13.17 -9.63
N ALA A 734 31.63 13.39 -10.39
CA ALA A 734 32.84 12.56 -10.30
C ALA A 734 33.48 12.62 -8.89
N ASP A 735 33.50 13.78 -8.25
CA ASP A 735 34.06 13.91 -6.88
C ASP A 735 33.17 13.13 -5.88
N ALA A 736 31.85 13.16 -6.04
CA ALA A 736 30.94 12.45 -5.17
C ALA A 736 30.94 10.91 -5.41
N ASP A 737 31.15 10.49 -6.66
CA ASP A 737 31.28 9.07 -7.03
C ASP A 737 32.59 8.42 -6.51
N LEU A 738 33.59 9.24 -6.13
CA LEU A 738 34.84 8.76 -5.53
C LEU A 738 34.73 8.48 -4.03
N ALA A 739 33.57 8.68 -3.42
CA ALA A 739 33.35 8.42 -1.99
C ALA A 739 33.72 6.96 -1.62
N GLN A 740 34.50 6.83 -0.56
CA GLN A 740 34.80 5.51 0.03
C GLN A 740 33.89 5.28 1.24
N GLU A 741 32.62 5.03 0.96
CA GLU A 741 31.61 4.81 1.98
C GLU A 741 31.82 3.46 2.68
N LEU A 742 32.25 3.50 3.94
CA LEU A 742 32.58 2.31 4.75
C LEU A 742 31.38 1.72 5.49
N CYS A 743 30.18 2.10 5.11
CA CYS A 743 28.93 1.74 5.78
C CYS A 743 28.75 0.22 5.92
N ALA A 744 29.17 -0.55 4.91
CA ALA A 744 29.08 -2.01 4.91
C ALA A 744 29.84 -2.69 6.06
N GLY A 745 30.84 -2.06 6.65
CA GLY A 745 31.56 -2.62 7.79
C GLY A 745 30.71 -2.82 9.06
N CYS A 746 29.55 -2.16 9.13
CA CYS A 746 28.63 -2.28 10.26
C CYS A 746 27.18 -2.54 9.82
N HIS A 747 26.78 -2.15 8.61
CA HIS A 747 25.40 -2.18 8.12
C HIS A 747 25.14 -3.23 7.03
N ALA A 748 26.14 -4.05 6.69
CA ALA A 748 25.92 -5.17 5.77
C ALA A 748 24.99 -6.23 6.38
N LYS A 749 24.35 -7.00 5.52
CA LYS A 749 23.46 -8.11 5.91
C LYS A 749 24.19 -9.09 6.86
N GLY A 750 23.55 -9.40 7.98
CA GLY A 750 24.07 -10.28 9.02
C GLY A 750 25.03 -9.63 10.02
N GLU A 751 25.37 -8.36 9.87
CA GLU A 751 26.11 -7.61 10.88
C GLU A 751 25.20 -7.19 12.04
N ALA A 752 25.74 -6.99 13.22
CA ALA A 752 24.95 -6.63 14.42
C ALA A 752 24.13 -5.33 14.29
N LYS A 753 24.44 -4.50 13.30
CA LYS A 753 23.70 -3.32 12.88
C LYS A 753 23.39 -3.37 11.39
N GLY A 754 23.26 -4.57 10.86
CA GLY A 754 22.84 -4.76 9.48
C GLY A 754 21.49 -4.11 9.21
N VAL A 755 21.23 -3.73 7.98
CA VAL A 755 19.94 -3.15 7.57
C VAL A 755 18.82 -4.14 7.86
N ASP A 756 19.06 -5.43 7.59
CA ASP A 756 18.17 -6.55 7.91
C ASP A 756 17.86 -6.66 9.41
N VAL A 757 18.86 -6.46 10.27
CA VAL A 757 18.69 -6.57 11.72
C VAL A 757 18.06 -5.31 12.33
N THR A 758 18.45 -4.13 11.88
CA THR A 758 17.99 -2.85 12.45
C THR A 758 16.60 -2.45 12.02
N HIS A 759 16.16 -2.89 10.85
CA HIS A 759 14.82 -2.63 10.31
C HIS A 759 13.87 -3.82 10.47
N GLY A 760 14.33 -4.92 11.06
CA GLY A 760 13.47 -6.07 11.36
C GLY A 760 13.08 -6.91 10.13
N LEU A 761 13.99 -6.99 9.14
CA LEU A 761 13.79 -7.71 7.87
C LEU A 761 14.11 -9.20 7.98
#